data_1888004ae15fc2bd0deb04d3a001e1e7
#
_entry.id   1888004ae15fc2bd0deb04d3a001e1e7
#
_cell.length_a   1.000
_cell.length_b   1.000
_cell.length_c   1.000
_cell.angle_alpha   90.00
_cell.angle_beta   90.00
_cell.angle_gamma   90.00
#
_symmetry.space_group_name_H-M   'P 1'
#
loop_
_entity.id
_entity.type
_entity.pdbx_description
1 polymer ?
#
loop_
_entity_poly.entity_id
_entity_poly.type
_entity_poly.pdbx_seq_one_letter_code
_entity_poly.pdbx_strand_id
1 'polypeptide(L)'
;MGTLSHPSIHDGWFKEVSPQWPGQAMTLKVNNILYVEKSLYQDVLVFESETYGNVLVLDGVIQCTERDEFSYQEMISHLPLTSHPNPRKVLVVGGGDGGVVREVLRHNSVEEVVLCDIDEAVIRVSKTYLPRMSALLETPKVTVFVGDGFKFLSDNKATYDVIITDSSDPVGPAEALFQKPYFQLLYDALATGGHISTQAECLWLHLPLISQLRNSAREIFPVVEYAYTTIPTYPSGQIGFLVASKDATRNLKEPFRKLQGTVYYNEDIHRSAFVLPEFAQTMLDCGKDIRPIFGRASAGLKARENGKKIRKVLLLGAGLVSRPCAEYILRDATNELTIACRTLDRAKKVAAGLPNATAISLDATSQEALEGPVAAHDIVIALVPHECLSPVIKAAIKGKTHVVNTCYLFPDMKELYEEAKKAGIVVLCEIGLDPGLDHLYAVKTISEVHEKGGKIKKFLSYCGGLPAPECAGNPLGYKFSYAPHLALRGPLTSACYLSDGKQVHIPENELMKHAKPYYISPAFAFHAYPNRDSLSFQEFYNIPEAETIVRGTLRYQVFPDFVRALIDLGLLDSTEKDYLTGDITFSEMTQKAIGARDSTESSLIARIKSICKFSDEANSTRIISGLRWIGLFSSERANPQGNNLLDTLGNRLENLMKYEPGERDLIMLQHKFYVEWQDGTEQILTSTLETYGSPGGHSAMAVTVGVPAAIAGQLILDGVITTPGVIAPYTEDICAPLRAGVENEGLGLIERVL
;
A
#
# COMPACT_ATOMS: atom_id res chain seq x y z
N MET A 1 -16.80 -37.48 10.52
CA MET A 1 -16.17 -36.47 9.65
C MET A 1 -16.73 -35.14 10.11
N GLY A 2 -15.90 -34.17 10.53
CA GLY A 2 -16.38 -32.84 10.90
C GLY A 2 -17.02 -32.17 9.69
N THR A 3 -18.03 -31.36 9.88
CA THR A 3 -18.65 -30.56 8.83
C THR A 3 -17.59 -29.55 8.33
N LEU A 4 -17.26 -29.58 7.03
CA LEU A 4 -16.36 -28.59 6.42
C LEU A 4 -17.01 -27.21 6.58
N SER A 5 -16.23 -26.19 6.92
CA SER A 5 -16.68 -24.81 7.04
C SER A 5 -15.66 -23.88 6.37
N HIS A 6 -16.08 -22.73 5.88
CA HIS A 6 -15.21 -21.73 5.27
C HIS A 6 -15.66 -20.32 5.65
N PRO A 7 -14.70 -19.37 5.93
CA PRO A 7 -15.03 -18.02 6.37
C PRO A 7 -15.88 -17.19 5.40
N SER A 8 -15.80 -17.47 4.09
CA SER A 8 -16.61 -16.78 3.07
C SER A 8 -18.03 -17.33 2.93
N ILE A 9 -18.43 -18.31 3.75
CA ILE A 9 -19.77 -18.93 3.69
C ILE A 9 -20.52 -18.64 4.99
N HIS A 10 -21.59 -17.84 4.91
CA HIS A 10 -22.45 -17.46 6.03
C HIS A 10 -23.90 -17.74 5.68
N ASP A 11 -24.64 -18.33 6.62
CA ASP A 11 -26.09 -18.67 6.45
C ASP A 11 -26.40 -19.47 5.18
N GLY A 12 -25.44 -20.31 4.73
CA GLY A 12 -25.56 -21.12 3.53
C GLY A 12 -25.39 -20.33 2.22
N TRP A 13 -24.79 -19.12 2.27
CA TRP A 13 -24.42 -18.33 1.10
C TRP A 13 -22.91 -18.08 1.10
N PHE A 14 -22.28 -18.37 -0.02
CA PHE A 14 -20.94 -17.88 -0.33
C PHE A 14 -21.04 -16.40 -0.71
N LYS A 15 -20.12 -15.59 -0.20
CA LYS A 15 -20.06 -14.16 -0.48
C LYS A 15 -18.64 -13.77 -0.90
N GLU A 16 -18.52 -13.37 -2.16
CA GLU A 16 -17.31 -12.78 -2.70
C GLU A 16 -17.30 -11.28 -2.47
N VAL A 17 -16.29 -10.81 -1.76
CA VAL A 17 -16.06 -9.38 -1.47
C VAL A 17 -14.59 -9.09 -1.74
N SER A 18 -14.30 -8.06 -2.52
CA SER A 18 -12.93 -7.67 -2.82
C SER A 18 -12.76 -6.14 -2.75
N PRO A 19 -11.59 -5.65 -2.32
CA PRO A 19 -11.24 -4.24 -2.40
C PRO A 19 -11.15 -3.74 -3.86
N GLN A 20 -11.06 -4.61 -4.85
CA GLN A 20 -11.04 -4.26 -6.27
C GLN A 20 -12.42 -3.81 -6.80
N TRP A 21 -13.51 -4.19 -6.14
CA TRP A 21 -14.88 -3.74 -6.43
C TRP A 21 -15.64 -3.34 -5.17
N PRO A 22 -15.22 -2.25 -4.51
CA PRO A 22 -15.79 -1.83 -3.23
C PRO A 22 -17.29 -1.53 -3.33
N GLY A 23 -18.04 -1.96 -2.33
CA GLY A 23 -19.47 -1.69 -2.24
C GLY A 23 -20.37 -2.64 -3.05
N GLN A 24 -19.81 -3.67 -3.68
CA GLN A 24 -20.58 -4.74 -4.33
C GLN A 24 -20.06 -6.11 -3.92
N ALA A 25 -20.89 -7.13 -4.04
CA ALA A 25 -20.52 -8.51 -3.77
C ALA A 25 -21.26 -9.45 -4.73
N MET A 26 -20.58 -10.56 -5.12
CA MET A 26 -21.23 -11.70 -5.74
C MET A 26 -21.62 -12.71 -4.67
N THR A 27 -22.80 -13.29 -4.76
CA THR A 27 -23.27 -14.30 -3.81
C THR A 27 -23.86 -15.51 -4.52
N LEU A 28 -23.50 -16.70 -4.08
CA LEU A 28 -24.06 -17.96 -4.55
C LEU A 28 -24.60 -18.80 -3.36
N LYS A 29 -25.75 -19.42 -3.55
CA LYS A 29 -26.32 -20.35 -2.56
C LYS A 29 -25.51 -21.65 -2.57
N VAL A 30 -25.07 -22.09 -1.38
CA VAL A 30 -24.23 -23.28 -1.19
C VAL A 30 -25.09 -24.44 -0.74
N ASN A 31 -25.00 -25.58 -1.46
CA ASN A 31 -25.59 -26.84 -1.05
C ASN A 31 -24.62 -27.63 -0.15
N ASN A 32 -23.37 -27.80 -0.60
CA ASN A 32 -22.35 -28.55 0.10
C ASN A 32 -20.99 -27.90 -0.07
N ILE A 33 -20.16 -27.90 0.98
CA ILE A 33 -18.72 -27.62 0.85
C ILE A 33 -18.04 -28.94 0.53
N LEU A 34 -17.39 -28.98 -0.64
CA LEU A 34 -16.77 -30.20 -1.16
C LEU A 34 -15.29 -30.32 -0.76
N TYR A 35 -14.58 -29.18 -0.71
CA TYR A 35 -13.16 -29.15 -0.42
C TYR A 35 -12.72 -27.82 0.17
N VAL A 36 -11.78 -27.84 1.12
CA VAL A 36 -11.12 -26.66 1.71
C VAL A 36 -9.67 -27.04 2.00
N GLU A 37 -8.72 -26.29 1.46
CA GLU A 37 -7.29 -26.44 1.72
C GLU A 37 -6.61 -25.06 1.67
N LYS A 38 -5.62 -24.84 2.52
CA LYS A 38 -4.66 -23.77 2.31
C LYS A 38 -3.42 -24.37 1.63
N SER A 39 -3.26 -24.08 0.35
CA SER A 39 -2.09 -24.50 -0.43
C SER A 39 -0.84 -23.70 -0.01
N LEU A 40 0.28 -23.93 -0.70
CA LEU A 40 1.48 -23.11 -0.51
C LEU A 40 1.30 -21.65 -0.94
N TYR A 41 0.31 -21.37 -1.78
CA TYR A 41 0.14 -20.07 -2.45
C TYR A 41 -1.15 -19.37 -2.07
N GLN A 42 -2.25 -20.10 -1.84
CA GLN A 42 -3.58 -19.53 -1.72
C GLN A 42 -4.56 -20.40 -0.92
N ASP A 43 -5.69 -19.84 -0.54
CA ASP A 43 -6.80 -20.57 0.05
C ASP A 43 -7.66 -21.19 -1.07
N VAL A 44 -7.86 -22.50 -1.06
CA VAL A 44 -8.59 -23.27 -2.07
C VAL A 44 -9.88 -23.80 -1.49
N LEU A 45 -11.01 -23.33 -2.03
CA LEU A 45 -12.35 -23.80 -1.68
C LEU A 45 -13.06 -24.35 -2.91
N VAL A 46 -13.72 -25.50 -2.76
CA VAL A 46 -14.70 -25.97 -3.73
C VAL A 46 -16.02 -26.23 -3.01
N PHE A 47 -17.09 -25.68 -3.57
CA PHE A 47 -18.44 -25.95 -3.07
C PHE A 47 -19.40 -26.26 -4.22
N GLU A 48 -20.45 -27.01 -3.93
CA GLU A 48 -21.58 -27.23 -4.80
C GLU A 48 -22.60 -26.09 -4.61
N SER A 49 -22.84 -25.35 -5.66
CA SER A 49 -23.86 -24.30 -5.70
C SER A 49 -25.22 -24.86 -6.05
N GLU A 50 -26.31 -24.26 -5.55
CA GLU A 50 -27.67 -24.64 -5.89
C GLU A 50 -27.98 -24.58 -7.40
N THR A 51 -27.36 -23.64 -8.14
CA THR A 51 -27.73 -23.37 -9.55
C THR A 51 -26.55 -23.32 -10.51
N TYR A 52 -25.28 -23.27 -10.03
CA TYR A 52 -24.09 -23.11 -10.86
C TYR A 52 -23.20 -24.38 -10.93
N GLY A 53 -23.61 -25.48 -10.29
CA GLY A 53 -22.81 -26.70 -10.18
C GLY A 53 -21.62 -26.48 -9.22
N ASN A 54 -20.53 -27.18 -9.45
CA ASN A 54 -19.34 -27.03 -8.64
C ASN A 54 -18.63 -25.69 -8.97
N VAL A 55 -18.20 -25.00 -7.91
CA VAL A 55 -17.56 -23.69 -7.96
C VAL A 55 -16.18 -23.79 -7.34
N LEU A 56 -15.15 -23.39 -8.09
CA LEU A 56 -13.78 -23.22 -7.59
C LEU A 56 -13.57 -21.78 -7.15
N VAL A 57 -13.08 -21.64 -5.93
CA VAL A 57 -12.77 -20.34 -5.32
C VAL A 57 -11.32 -20.33 -4.84
N LEU A 58 -10.57 -19.29 -5.17
CA LEU A 58 -9.20 -19.06 -4.71
C LEU A 58 -9.15 -17.72 -3.96
N ASP A 59 -8.60 -17.73 -2.74
CA ASP A 59 -8.53 -16.55 -1.86
C ASP A 59 -9.87 -15.77 -1.72
N GLY A 60 -10.99 -16.50 -1.74
CA GLY A 60 -12.32 -15.93 -1.60
C GLY A 60 -12.92 -15.35 -2.90
N VAL A 61 -12.26 -15.52 -4.06
CA VAL A 61 -12.71 -15.07 -5.39
C VAL A 61 -13.09 -16.26 -6.26
N ILE A 62 -14.26 -16.20 -6.91
CA ILE A 62 -14.74 -17.23 -7.84
C ILE A 62 -13.83 -17.27 -9.07
N GLN A 63 -13.22 -18.43 -9.32
CA GLN A 63 -12.40 -18.64 -10.52
C GLN A 63 -13.21 -19.23 -11.66
N CYS A 64 -14.05 -20.21 -11.40
CA CYS A 64 -14.93 -20.80 -12.41
C CYS A 64 -16.12 -21.53 -11.75
N THR A 65 -17.19 -21.70 -12.55
CA THR A 65 -18.32 -22.55 -12.21
C THR A 65 -18.65 -23.47 -13.39
N GLU A 66 -19.20 -24.66 -13.13
CA GLU A 66 -19.55 -25.59 -14.21
C GLU A 66 -20.62 -25.05 -15.18
N ARG A 67 -21.37 -24.02 -14.78
CA ARG A 67 -22.49 -23.51 -15.58
C ARG A 67 -22.06 -22.48 -16.62
N ASP A 68 -21.08 -21.60 -16.34
CA ASP A 68 -20.77 -20.47 -17.20
C ASP A 68 -19.31 -20.36 -17.64
N GLU A 69 -18.46 -21.30 -17.21
CA GLU A 69 -17.01 -21.31 -17.54
C GLU A 69 -16.72 -21.22 -19.04
N PHE A 70 -17.58 -21.82 -19.85
CA PHE A 70 -17.40 -21.90 -21.30
C PHE A 70 -17.31 -20.52 -21.97
N SER A 71 -17.98 -19.53 -21.46
CA SER A 71 -17.95 -18.18 -22.05
C SER A 71 -16.56 -17.53 -21.90
N TYR A 72 -15.90 -17.72 -20.77
CA TYR A 72 -14.55 -17.24 -20.51
C TYR A 72 -13.52 -18.09 -21.27
N GLN A 73 -13.58 -19.41 -21.09
CA GLN A 73 -12.55 -20.31 -21.57
C GLN A 73 -12.52 -20.42 -23.10
N GLU A 74 -13.68 -20.38 -23.75
CA GLU A 74 -13.74 -20.33 -25.21
C GLU A 74 -13.19 -19.00 -25.73
N MET A 75 -13.50 -17.86 -25.09
CA MET A 75 -13.09 -16.56 -25.61
C MET A 75 -11.60 -16.31 -25.40
N ILE A 76 -11.03 -16.57 -24.22
CA ILE A 76 -9.58 -16.38 -23.97
C ILE A 76 -8.73 -17.27 -24.88
N SER A 77 -9.26 -18.48 -25.23
CA SER A 77 -8.57 -19.45 -26.09
C SER A 77 -8.73 -19.13 -27.56
N HIS A 78 -9.97 -18.91 -28.02
CA HIS A 78 -10.23 -18.86 -29.45
C HIS A 78 -9.91 -17.51 -30.08
N LEU A 79 -9.90 -16.39 -29.35
CA LEU A 79 -9.47 -15.10 -29.89
C LEU A 79 -8.04 -15.17 -30.48
N PRO A 80 -7.00 -15.60 -29.75
CA PRO A 80 -5.66 -15.69 -30.31
C PRO A 80 -5.50 -16.88 -31.28
N LEU A 81 -6.14 -18.03 -31.01
CA LEU A 81 -5.94 -19.24 -31.80
C LEU A 81 -6.57 -19.16 -33.18
N THR A 82 -7.78 -18.58 -33.32
CA THR A 82 -8.44 -18.44 -34.63
C THR A 82 -7.85 -17.31 -35.45
N SER A 83 -7.31 -16.26 -34.82
CA SER A 83 -6.61 -15.17 -35.51
C SER A 83 -5.17 -15.50 -35.89
N HIS A 84 -4.58 -16.60 -35.37
CA HIS A 84 -3.29 -17.13 -35.80
C HIS A 84 -3.43 -18.05 -37.00
N PRO A 85 -2.58 -17.96 -38.06
CA PRO A 85 -2.76 -18.73 -39.27
C PRO A 85 -2.66 -20.26 -39.07
N ASN A 86 -1.73 -20.69 -38.24
CA ASN A 86 -1.51 -22.13 -37.98
C ASN A 86 -0.86 -22.35 -36.60
N PRO A 87 -1.59 -22.31 -35.50
CA PRO A 87 -1.06 -22.56 -34.16
C PRO A 87 -0.77 -24.04 -33.97
N ARG A 88 0.49 -24.40 -33.65
CA ARG A 88 0.94 -25.76 -33.42
C ARG A 88 1.37 -26.00 -31.98
N LYS A 89 2.11 -25.06 -31.40
CA LYS A 89 2.61 -25.11 -30.03
C LYS A 89 1.99 -24.02 -29.18
N VAL A 90 1.31 -24.42 -28.13
CA VAL A 90 0.57 -23.49 -27.25
C VAL A 90 1.05 -23.62 -25.81
N LEU A 91 1.30 -22.50 -25.18
CA LEU A 91 1.56 -22.40 -23.74
C LEU A 91 0.35 -21.77 -23.04
N VAL A 92 -0.09 -22.39 -21.95
CA VAL A 92 -1.06 -21.83 -21.01
C VAL A 92 -0.32 -21.57 -19.69
N VAL A 93 -0.30 -20.32 -19.23
CA VAL A 93 0.26 -19.92 -17.95
C VAL A 93 -0.88 -19.65 -16.98
N GLY A 94 -0.92 -20.38 -15.84
CA GLY A 94 -2.12 -20.51 -15.01
C GLY A 94 -3.10 -21.51 -15.61
N GLY A 95 -4.39 -21.36 -15.31
CA GLY A 95 -5.46 -22.20 -15.88
C GLY A 95 -5.42 -23.65 -15.39
N GLY A 96 -5.05 -23.87 -14.14
CA GLY A 96 -4.96 -25.21 -13.54
C GLY A 96 -6.28 -25.98 -13.46
N ASP A 97 -7.42 -25.32 -13.74
CA ASP A 97 -8.73 -25.99 -13.91
C ASP A 97 -8.80 -26.83 -15.20
N GLY A 98 -7.95 -26.54 -16.20
CA GLY A 98 -7.82 -27.31 -17.43
C GLY A 98 -8.80 -26.92 -18.54
N GLY A 99 -9.71 -26.00 -18.34
CA GLY A 99 -10.71 -25.64 -19.33
C GLY A 99 -10.12 -24.92 -20.54
N VAL A 100 -9.15 -24.02 -20.35
CA VAL A 100 -8.40 -23.40 -21.45
C VAL A 100 -7.68 -24.46 -22.28
N VAL A 101 -7.04 -25.44 -21.64
CA VAL A 101 -6.38 -26.57 -22.34
C VAL A 101 -7.38 -27.37 -23.17
N ARG A 102 -8.58 -27.62 -22.63
CA ARG A 102 -9.69 -28.26 -23.34
C ARG A 102 -10.04 -27.50 -24.63
N GLU A 103 -10.17 -26.20 -24.56
CA GLU A 103 -10.54 -25.38 -25.73
C GLU A 103 -9.39 -25.25 -26.73
N VAL A 104 -8.15 -25.17 -26.30
CA VAL A 104 -6.96 -25.20 -27.18
C VAL A 104 -6.90 -26.46 -28.01
N LEU A 105 -7.19 -27.62 -27.42
CA LEU A 105 -7.17 -28.91 -28.10
C LEU A 105 -8.30 -29.12 -29.13
N ARG A 106 -9.30 -28.25 -29.21
CA ARG A 106 -10.29 -28.23 -30.30
C ARG A 106 -9.70 -27.83 -31.65
N HIS A 107 -8.53 -27.18 -31.65
CA HIS A 107 -7.84 -26.78 -32.86
C HIS A 107 -7.00 -27.94 -33.39
N ASN A 108 -7.40 -28.51 -34.52
CA ASN A 108 -6.71 -29.66 -35.13
C ASN A 108 -5.23 -29.39 -35.48
N SER A 109 -4.88 -28.09 -35.68
CA SER A 109 -3.48 -27.68 -35.93
C SER A 109 -2.57 -27.81 -34.71
N VAL A 110 -3.15 -27.83 -33.51
CA VAL A 110 -2.36 -27.91 -32.27
C VAL A 110 -1.76 -29.30 -32.07
N GLU A 111 -0.46 -29.35 -31.98
CA GLU A 111 0.34 -30.54 -31.82
C GLU A 111 0.80 -30.74 -30.37
N GLU A 112 1.09 -29.63 -29.68
CA GLU A 112 1.65 -29.64 -28.33
C GLU A 112 1.03 -28.50 -27.51
N VAL A 113 0.61 -28.81 -26.29
CA VAL A 113 0.15 -27.85 -25.28
C VAL A 113 0.97 -28.04 -24.01
N VAL A 114 1.51 -26.96 -23.48
CA VAL A 114 2.11 -26.93 -22.15
C VAL A 114 1.21 -26.10 -21.21
N LEU A 115 0.81 -26.69 -20.10
CA LEU A 115 0.19 -26.00 -18.98
C LEU A 115 1.28 -25.72 -17.94
N CYS A 116 1.49 -24.47 -17.58
CA CYS A 116 2.40 -24.05 -16.53
C CYS A 116 1.62 -23.36 -15.41
N ASP A 117 1.35 -24.07 -14.34
CA ASP A 117 0.66 -23.53 -13.16
C ASP A 117 1.55 -23.64 -11.93
N ILE A 118 1.54 -22.61 -11.07
CA ILE A 118 2.37 -22.58 -9.87
C ILE A 118 1.80 -23.48 -8.76
N ASP A 119 0.49 -23.71 -8.75
CA ASP A 119 -0.21 -24.39 -7.65
C ASP A 119 -0.73 -25.79 -8.04
N GLU A 120 -0.01 -26.80 -7.61
CA GLU A 120 -0.42 -28.21 -7.81
C GLU A 120 -1.81 -28.49 -7.22
N ALA A 121 -2.16 -27.84 -6.11
CA ALA A 121 -3.44 -28.07 -5.44
C ALA A 121 -4.63 -27.72 -6.35
N VAL A 122 -4.54 -26.65 -7.14
CA VAL A 122 -5.59 -26.24 -8.10
C VAL A 122 -5.79 -27.34 -9.14
N ILE A 123 -4.70 -27.87 -9.72
CA ILE A 123 -4.76 -28.93 -10.75
C ILE A 123 -5.39 -30.21 -10.17
N ARG A 124 -4.95 -30.63 -8.99
CA ARG A 124 -5.43 -31.83 -8.31
C ARG A 124 -6.91 -31.74 -7.92
N VAL A 125 -7.31 -30.60 -7.38
CA VAL A 125 -8.69 -30.35 -6.97
C VAL A 125 -9.60 -30.29 -8.19
N SER A 126 -9.18 -29.64 -9.28
CA SER A 126 -9.94 -29.57 -10.54
C SER A 126 -10.15 -30.92 -11.19
N LYS A 127 -9.14 -31.79 -11.18
CA LYS A 127 -9.29 -33.19 -11.64
C LYS A 127 -10.37 -33.95 -10.86
N THR A 128 -10.55 -33.64 -9.59
CA THR A 128 -11.50 -34.32 -8.72
C THR A 128 -12.91 -33.76 -8.85
N TYR A 129 -13.04 -32.43 -8.83
CA TYR A 129 -14.33 -31.75 -8.67
C TYR A 129 -14.84 -31.02 -9.92
N LEU A 130 -13.94 -30.80 -10.93
CA LEU A 130 -14.26 -30.15 -12.20
C LEU A 130 -13.85 -31.03 -13.40
N PRO A 131 -14.30 -32.29 -13.46
CA PRO A 131 -13.78 -33.25 -14.44
C PRO A 131 -14.08 -32.89 -15.89
N ARG A 132 -15.11 -32.08 -16.17
CA ARG A 132 -15.40 -31.60 -17.54
C ARG A 132 -14.36 -30.61 -18.06
N MET A 133 -13.76 -29.82 -17.20
CA MET A 133 -12.69 -28.89 -17.58
C MET A 133 -11.36 -29.61 -17.69
N SER A 134 -11.00 -30.40 -16.67
CA SER A 134 -9.69 -31.04 -16.53
C SER A 134 -9.48 -32.32 -17.32
N ALA A 135 -10.52 -32.87 -17.98
CA ALA A 135 -10.50 -34.18 -18.64
C ALA A 135 -9.35 -34.35 -19.64
N LEU A 136 -8.88 -33.30 -20.28
CA LEU A 136 -7.84 -33.39 -21.33
C LEU A 136 -6.43 -33.10 -20.81
N LEU A 137 -6.24 -32.84 -19.52
CA LEU A 137 -4.90 -32.62 -18.94
C LEU A 137 -3.97 -33.83 -18.99
N GLU A 138 -4.51 -35.03 -19.15
CA GLU A 138 -3.75 -36.31 -19.20
C GLU A 138 -3.58 -36.84 -20.62
N THR A 139 -3.94 -36.05 -21.64
CA THR A 139 -3.78 -36.49 -23.02
C THR A 139 -2.32 -36.42 -23.51
N PRO A 140 -1.88 -37.24 -24.47
CA PRO A 140 -0.48 -37.25 -24.93
C PRO A 140 0.03 -35.92 -25.51
N LYS A 141 -0.86 -35.02 -25.92
CA LYS A 141 -0.48 -33.71 -26.45
C LYS A 141 -0.21 -32.66 -25.34
N VAL A 142 -0.53 -32.96 -24.08
CA VAL A 142 -0.46 -32.01 -22.96
C VAL A 142 0.68 -32.38 -22.03
N THR A 143 1.52 -31.41 -21.76
CA THR A 143 2.52 -31.47 -20.69
C THR A 143 2.15 -30.53 -19.58
N VAL A 144 1.94 -31.05 -18.37
CA VAL A 144 1.67 -30.23 -17.17
C VAL A 144 2.99 -29.99 -16.45
N PHE A 145 3.35 -28.72 -16.29
CA PHE A 145 4.50 -28.25 -15.55
C PHE A 145 4.03 -27.46 -14.32
N VAL A 146 4.35 -27.97 -13.14
CA VAL A 146 4.07 -27.27 -11.87
C VAL A 146 5.27 -26.40 -11.51
N GLY A 147 5.10 -25.09 -11.56
CA GLY A 147 6.18 -24.15 -11.25
C GLY A 147 5.93 -22.72 -11.69
N ASP A 148 6.93 -21.87 -11.45
CA ASP A 148 6.88 -20.44 -11.73
C ASP A 148 6.87 -20.15 -13.25
N GLY A 149 5.80 -19.48 -13.71
CA GLY A 149 5.60 -19.07 -15.10
C GLY A 149 6.64 -18.07 -15.62
N PHE A 150 7.15 -17.18 -14.78
CA PHE A 150 8.23 -16.24 -15.16
C PHE A 150 9.52 -16.99 -15.53
N LYS A 151 9.91 -17.91 -14.66
CA LYS A 151 11.08 -18.75 -14.91
C LYS A 151 10.88 -19.60 -16.14
N PHE A 152 9.72 -20.22 -16.28
CA PHE A 152 9.39 -21.06 -17.42
C PHE A 152 9.48 -20.29 -18.76
N LEU A 153 8.91 -19.08 -18.83
CA LEU A 153 9.00 -18.21 -20.01
C LEU A 153 10.44 -17.78 -20.33
N SER A 154 11.21 -17.46 -19.29
CA SER A 154 12.63 -17.10 -19.45
C SER A 154 13.46 -18.20 -20.08
N ASP A 155 13.16 -19.46 -19.76
CA ASP A 155 13.90 -20.65 -20.23
C ASP A 155 13.43 -21.12 -21.61
N ASN A 156 12.27 -20.68 -22.12
CA ASN A 156 11.64 -21.17 -23.36
C ASN A 156 11.44 -20.06 -24.40
N LYS A 157 12.53 -19.55 -24.98
CA LYS A 157 12.49 -18.44 -25.95
C LYS A 157 12.13 -18.90 -27.36
N ALA A 158 11.37 -18.07 -28.09
CA ALA A 158 10.99 -18.26 -29.49
C ALA A 158 10.36 -19.64 -29.78
N THR A 159 9.55 -20.17 -28.88
CA THR A 159 9.09 -21.55 -28.87
C THR A 159 7.61 -21.69 -29.24
N TYR A 160 6.75 -20.80 -28.76
CA TYR A 160 5.29 -20.96 -28.83
C TYR A 160 4.65 -20.09 -29.90
N ASP A 161 3.70 -20.67 -30.64
CA ASP A 161 2.88 -19.93 -31.60
C ASP A 161 1.83 -19.08 -30.91
N VAL A 162 1.27 -19.59 -29.80
CA VAL A 162 0.30 -18.89 -28.99
C VAL A 162 0.62 -19.09 -27.50
N ILE A 163 0.55 -18.01 -26.74
CA ILE A 163 0.65 -18.03 -25.26
C ILE A 163 -0.63 -17.43 -24.68
N ILE A 164 -1.27 -18.17 -23.79
CA ILE A 164 -2.48 -17.75 -23.08
C ILE A 164 -2.13 -17.62 -21.60
N THR A 165 -2.37 -16.44 -21.01
CA THR A 165 -2.24 -16.23 -19.56
C THR A 165 -3.61 -16.20 -18.94
N ASP A 166 -3.94 -17.27 -18.23
CA ASP A 166 -5.17 -17.48 -17.49
C ASP A 166 -4.86 -17.41 -15.99
N SER A 167 -4.79 -16.19 -15.48
CA SER A 167 -4.39 -15.90 -14.11
C SER A 167 -5.56 -15.37 -13.29
N SER A 168 -5.48 -15.51 -11.96
CA SER A 168 -6.30 -14.76 -11.04
C SER A 168 -6.07 -13.24 -11.16
N ASP A 169 -6.91 -12.46 -10.48
CA ASP A 169 -6.84 -10.99 -10.44
C ASP A 169 -5.45 -10.47 -9.98
N PRO A 170 -5.07 -9.21 -10.30
CA PRO A 170 -3.76 -8.63 -10.02
C PRO A 170 -3.52 -8.35 -8.52
N VAL A 171 -3.60 -9.39 -7.70
CA VAL A 171 -3.36 -9.37 -6.25
C VAL A 171 -2.35 -10.44 -5.86
N GLY A 172 -1.45 -10.11 -4.94
CA GLY A 172 -0.45 -11.06 -4.44
C GLY A 172 0.48 -11.60 -5.55
N PRO A 173 0.65 -12.93 -5.68
CA PRO A 173 1.56 -13.52 -6.66
C PRO A 173 1.24 -13.18 -8.12
N ALA A 174 -0.04 -12.93 -8.44
CA ALA A 174 -0.49 -12.61 -9.79
C ALA A 174 -0.20 -11.16 -10.23
N GLU A 175 0.05 -10.23 -9.30
CA GLU A 175 0.28 -8.81 -9.62
C GLU A 175 1.39 -8.60 -10.66
N ALA A 176 2.45 -9.39 -10.60
CA ALA A 176 3.58 -9.30 -11.52
C ALA A 176 3.22 -9.68 -12.98
N LEU A 177 2.16 -10.49 -13.20
CA LEU A 177 1.66 -10.88 -14.53
C LEU A 177 0.98 -9.72 -15.27
N PHE A 178 0.66 -8.64 -14.58
CA PHE A 178 0.04 -7.44 -15.13
C PHE A 178 1.04 -6.29 -15.38
N GLN A 179 2.35 -6.59 -15.36
CA GLN A 179 3.40 -5.58 -15.49
C GLN A 179 4.18 -5.72 -16.80
N LYS A 180 4.76 -4.62 -17.29
CA LYS A 180 5.54 -4.56 -18.53
C LYS A 180 6.64 -5.64 -18.65
N PRO A 181 7.43 -5.99 -17.60
CA PRO A 181 8.43 -7.05 -17.71
C PRO A 181 7.84 -8.42 -18.11
N TYR A 182 6.61 -8.72 -17.68
CA TYR A 182 5.94 -9.95 -18.07
C TYR A 182 5.59 -9.96 -19.57
N PHE A 183 5.09 -8.86 -20.12
CA PHE A 183 4.84 -8.75 -21.57
C PHE A 183 6.13 -8.92 -22.39
N GLN A 184 7.27 -8.49 -21.88
CA GLN A 184 8.56 -8.73 -22.54
C GLN A 184 8.91 -10.22 -22.55
N LEU A 185 8.69 -10.95 -21.44
CA LEU A 185 8.90 -12.41 -21.39
C LEU A 185 7.97 -13.16 -22.34
N LEU A 186 6.69 -12.78 -22.40
CA LEU A 186 5.74 -13.32 -23.37
C LEU A 186 6.23 -13.10 -24.81
N TYR A 187 6.65 -11.88 -25.12
CA TYR A 187 7.21 -11.56 -26.44
C TYR A 187 8.42 -12.43 -26.75
N ASP A 188 9.38 -12.54 -25.83
CA ASP A 188 10.61 -13.33 -26.05
C ASP A 188 10.33 -14.83 -26.24
N ALA A 189 9.33 -15.39 -25.54
CA ALA A 189 8.95 -16.80 -25.61
C ALA A 189 8.15 -17.16 -26.88
N LEU A 190 7.48 -16.17 -27.50
CA LEU A 190 6.76 -16.40 -28.75
C LEU A 190 7.68 -16.66 -29.97
N ALA A 191 7.28 -17.60 -30.81
CA ALA A 191 7.81 -17.76 -32.15
C ALA A 191 7.51 -16.54 -33.04
N THR A 192 8.09 -16.51 -34.24
CA THR A 192 7.84 -15.45 -35.24
C THR A 192 6.35 -15.44 -35.62
N GLY A 193 5.72 -14.27 -35.53
CA GLY A 193 4.28 -14.09 -35.81
C GLY A 193 3.33 -14.61 -34.73
N GLY A 194 3.88 -15.02 -33.58
CA GLY A 194 3.08 -15.57 -32.49
C GLY A 194 2.14 -14.55 -31.82
N HIS A 195 1.11 -15.08 -31.17
CA HIS A 195 0.05 -14.31 -30.52
C HIS A 195 -0.01 -14.57 -29.01
N ILE A 196 -0.50 -13.58 -28.27
CA ILE A 196 -0.87 -13.77 -26.87
C ILE A 196 -2.36 -13.45 -26.65
N SER A 197 -2.92 -14.06 -25.61
CA SER A 197 -4.15 -13.61 -24.94
C SER A 197 -3.93 -13.67 -23.44
N THR A 198 -4.22 -12.60 -22.74
CA THR A 198 -4.11 -12.53 -21.28
C THR A 198 -5.43 -12.05 -20.68
N GLN A 199 -5.82 -12.61 -19.54
CA GLN A 199 -6.89 -12.01 -18.73
C GLN A 199 -6.53 -10.53 -18.48
N ALA A 200 -7.49 -9.62 -18.66
CA ALA A 200 -7.24 -8.18 -18.64
C ALA A 200 -8.42 -7.38 -18.07
N GLU A 201 -9.05 -7.92 -17.06
CA GLU A 201 -9.99 -7.22 -16.19
C GLU A 201 -11.31 -6.72 -16.85
N CYS A 202 -12.20 -6.15 -16.03
CA CYS A 202 -13.52 -5.68 -16.44
C CYS A 202 -13.52 -4.18 -16.79
N LEU A 203 -14.09 -3.80 -17.93
CA LEU A 203 -14.20 -2.39 -18.38
C LEU A 203 -14.93 -1.48 -17.38
N TRP A 204 -15.92 -2.01 -16.67
CA TRP A 204 -16.70 -1.22 -15.72
C TRP A 204 -15.93 -0.87 -14.45
N LEU A 205 -15.05 -1.78 -14.00
CA LEU A 205 -14.38 -1.70 -12.72
C LEU A 205 -12.93 -1.20 -12.85
N HIS A 206 -12.18 -1.67 -13.88
CA HIS A 206 -10.73 -1.55 -13.92
C HIS A 206 -10.20 -0.81 -15.16
N LEU A 207 -11.01 0.06 -15.79
CA LEU A 207 -10.65 0.73 -17.05
C LEU A 207 -9.31 1.49 -17.02
N PRO A 208 -8.90 2.18 -15.93
CA PRO A 208 -7.57 2.78 -15.84
C PRO A 208 -6.43 1.76 -15.90
N LEU A 209 -6.57 0.62 -15.22
CA LEU A 209 -5.59 -0.47 -15.26
C LEU A 209 -5.51 -1.08 -16.67
N ILE A 210 -6.64 -1.32 -17.32
CA ILE A 210 -6.71 -1.82 -18.70
C ILE A 210 -5.97 -0.88 -19.67
N SER A 211 -6.16 0.44 -19.51
CA SER A 211 -5.44 1.44 -20.30
C SER A 211 -3.93 1.36 -20.10
N GLN A 212 -3.48 1.20 -18.85
CA GLN A 212 -2.06 1.04 -18.53
C GLN A 212 -1.47 -0.25 -19.12
N LEU A 213 -2.18 -1.38 -19.00
CA LEU A 213 -1.76 -2.68 -19.56
C LEU A 213 -1.62 -2.61 -21.07
N ARG A 214 -2.65 -2.05 -21.76
CA ARG A 214 -2.63 -1.89 -23.22
C ARG A 214 -1.47 -1.01 -23.67
N ASN A 215 -1.18 0.08 -22.98
CA ASN A 215 -0.08 0.97 -23.30
C ASN A 215 1.27 0.25 -23.08
N SER A 216 1.45 -0.45 -21.99
CA SER A 216 2.66 -1.24 -21.71
C SER A 216 2.91 -2.32 -22.78
N ALA A 217 1.85 -3.01 -23.21
CA ALA A 217 1.94 -4.02 -24.26
C ALA A 217 2.25 -3.41 -25.63
N ARG A 218 1.72 -2.24 -25.97
CA ARG A 218 1.99 -1.51 -27.23
C ARG A 218 3.42 -1.04 -27.38
N GLU A 219 4.16 -0.89 -26.29
CA GLU A 219 5.59 -0.60 -26.35
C GLU A 219 6.42 -1.82 -26.79
N ILE A 220 5.85 -3.01 -26.78
CA ILE A 220 6.52 -4.28 -27.03
C ILE A 220 5.98 -4.97 -28.30
N PHE A 221 4.65 -5.02 -28.43
CA PHE A 221 3.97 -5.68 -29.53
C PHE A 221 3.51 -4.69 -30.60
N PRO A 222 3.69 -5.00 -31.89
CA PRO A 222 3.25 -4.11 -32.99
C PRO A 222 1.72 -4.05 -33.14
N VAL A 223 0.98 -5.09 -32.69
CA VAL A 223 -0.48 -5.11 -32.70
C VAL A 223 -0.97 -5.52 -31.33
N VAL A 224 -1.84 -4.68 -30.73
CA VAL A 224 -2.43 -4.90 -29.41
C VAL A 224 -3.88 -4.43 -29.44
N GLU A 225 -4.80 -5.33 -29.15
CA GLU A 225 -6.24 -5.07 -29.08
C GLU A 225 -6.78 -5.52 -27.71
N TYR A 226 -7.85 -4.88 -27.26
CA TYR A 226 -8.61 -5.29 -26.10
C TYR A 226 -9.95 -5.86 -26.57
N ALA A 227 -10.33 -7.02 -26.06
CA ALA A 227 -11.59 -7.70 -26.28
C ALA A 227 -12.28 -7.97 -24.94
N TYR A 228 -13.58 -8.22 -24.95
CA TYR A 228 -14.30 -8.61 -23.74
C TYR A 228 -15.39 -9.64 -24.02
N THR A 229 -15.83 -10.30 -22.96
CA THR A 229 -16.95 -11.24 -22.97
C THR A 229 -17.85 -11.04 -21.76
N THR A 230 -19.05 -11.61 -21.80
CA THR A 230 -19.95 -11.69 -20.64
C THR A 230 -19.80 -13.02 -19.94
N ILE A 231 -19.74 -12.99 -18.60
CA ILE A 231 -19.73 -14.18 -17.74
C ILE A 231 -20.50 -13.86 -16.45
N PRO A 232 -21.64 -14.54 -16.19
CA PRO A 232 -22.56 -14.19 -15.13
C PRO A 232 -21.98 -14.15 -13.72
N THR A 233 -21.02 -15.02 -13.42
CA THR A 233 -20.46 -15.13 -12.04
C THR A 233 -19.26 -14.24 -11.76
N TYR A 234 -18.75 -13.53 -12.77
CA TYR A 234 -17.67 -12.57 -12.53
C TYR A 234 -18.24 -11.17 -12.19
N PRO A 235 -17.48 -10.36 -11.43
CA PRO A 235 -17.94 -9.03 -11.06
C PRO A 235 -18.40 -8.19 -12.24
N SER A 236 -19.56 -7.56 -12.11
CA SER A 236 -20.25 -6.82 -13.18
C SER A 236 -20.66 -7.67 -14.41
N GLY A 237 -20.59 -9.00 -14.36
CA GLY A 237 -20.99 -9.89 -15.43
C GLY A 237 -20.09 -9.84 -16.68
N GLN A 238 -18.86 -9.33 -16.56
CA GLN A 238 -17.97 -9.09 -17.70
C GLN A 238 -16.51 -9.28 -17.33
N ILE A 239 -15.73 -9.81 -18.27
CA ILE A 239 -14.27 -9.91 -18.20
C ILE A 239 -13.65 -9.57 -19.56
N GLY A 240 -12.41 -9.09 -19.57
CA GLY A 240 -11.70 -8.74 -20.78
C GLY A 240 -10.41 -9.47 -20.99
N PHE A 241 -9.90 -9.31 -22.21
CA PHE A 241 -8.68 -9.96 -22.69
C PHE A 241 -7.82 -8.95 -23.45
N LEU A 242 -6.53 -8.94 -23.16
CA LEU A 242 -5.55 -8.24 -23.99
C LEU A 242 -4.99 -9.25 -25.00
N VAL A 243 -5.27 -9.03 -26.27
CA VAL A 243 -4.81 -9.88 -27.36
C VAL A 243 -3.75 -9.13 -28.16
N ALA A 244 -2.58 -9.74 -28.36
CA ALA A 244 -1.50 -9.09 -29.10
C ALA A 244 -0.78 -10.05 -30.06
N SER A 245 -0.12 -9.48 -31.08
CA SER A 245 0.62 -10.25 -32.08
C SER A 245 2.01 -9.65 -32.35
N LYS A 246 2.98 -10.51 -32.61
CA LYS A 246 4.30 -10.15 -33.16
C LYS A 246 4.26 -9.79 -34.65
N ASP A 247 3.20 -10.13 -35.37
CA ASP A 247 3.00 -9.83 -36.78
C ASP A 247 2.28 -8.47 -36.94
N ALA A 248 3.01 -7.46 -37.40
CA ALA A 248 2.49 -6.09 -37.59
C ALA A 248 1.37 -6.02 -38.63
N THR A 249 1.21 -7.02 -39.50
CA THR A 249 0.20 -7.06 -40.56
C THR A 249 -1.10 -7.75 -40.10
N ARG A 250 -1.13 -8.27 -38.89
CA ARG A 250 -2.23 -9.08 -38.38
C ARG A 250 -3.43 -8.25 -37.97
N ASN A 251 -4.60 -8.62 -38.47
CA ASN A 251 -5.87 -8.15 -37.95
C ASN A 251 -6.42 -9.19 -36.95
N LEU A 252 -6.27 -8.91 -35.66
CA LEU A 252 -6.73 -9.80 -34.58
C LEU A 252 -8.25 -9.90 -34.49
N LYS A 253 -9.00 -8.97 -35.10
CA LYS A 253 -10.46 -8.92 -35.07
C LYS A 253 -11.11 -9.85 -36.10
N GLU A 254 -10.31 -10.42 -37.00
CA GLU A 254 -10.79 -11.33 -38.05
C GLU A 254 -10.25 -12.75 -37.85
N PRO A 255 -11.12 -13.72 -37.58
CA PRO A 255 -10.71 -15.11 -37.46
C PRO A 255 -10.38 -15.72 -38.83
N PHE A 256 -9.31 -16.53 -38.91
CA PHE A 256 -8.94 -17.27 -40.15
C PHE A 256 -9.84 -18.45 -40.45
N ARG A 257 -10.46 -19.01 -39.42
CA ARG A 257 -11.19 -20.27 -39.55
C ARG A 257 -12.42 -20.28 -38.69
N LYS A 258 -13.43 -20.97 -39.15
CA LYS A 258 -14.61 -21.29 -38.40
C LYS A 258 -14.36 -22.46 -37.47
N LEU A 259 -14.71 -22.35 -36.21
CA LEU A 259 -14.65 -23.44 -35.24
C LEU A 259 -16.05 -24.00 -35.05
N GLN A 260 -16.16 -25.31 -34.86
CA GLN A 260 -17.41 -26.00 -34.63
C GLN A 260 -17.47 -26.62 -33.24
N GLY A 261 -18.67 -26.78 -32.69
CA GLY A 261 -18.88 -27.44 -31.40
C GLY A 261 -18.62 -26.54 -30.19
N THR A 262 -18.49 -25.24 -30.40
CA THR A 262 -18.44 -24.22 -29.36
C THR A 262 -19.84 -23.90 -28.84
N VAL A 263 -19.96 -23.44 -27.60
CA VAL A 263 -21.22 -23.08 -26.96
C VAL A 263 -21.44 -21.56 -27.00
N TYR A 264 -20.37 -20.79 -26.81
CA TYR A 264 -20.39 -19.33 -26.76
C TYR A 264 -19.75 -18.68 -27.98
N TYR A 265 -18.55 -19.13 -28.32
CA TYR A 265 -17.75 -18.56 -29.39
C TYR A 265 -18.30 -18.87 -30.79
N ASN A 266 -18.36 -17.86 -31.61
CA ASN A 266 -18.53 -17.96 -33.08
C ASN A 266 -17.84 -16.76 -33.75
N GLU A 267 -17.81 -16.72 -35.08
CA GLU A 267 -17.13 -15.66 -35.84
C GLU A 267 -17.69 -14.27 -35.56
N ASP A 268 -18.99 -14.13 -35.34
CA ASP A 268 -19.62 -12.84 -35.05
C ASP A 268 -19.34 -12.38 -33.60
N ILE A 269 -19.37 -13.30 -32.65
CA ILE A 269 -18.94 -13.03 -31.28
C ILE A 269 -17.46 -12.65 -31.27
N HIS A 270 -16.60 -13.31 -32.03
CA HIS A 270 -15.19 -12.94 -32.17
C HIS A 270 -15.05 -11.46 -32.58
N ARG A 271 -15.72 -11.05 -33.66
CA ARG A 271 -15.65 -9.66 -34.15
C ARG A 271 -16.25 -8.66 -33.16
N SER A 272 -17.38 -8.99 -32.57
CA SER A 272 -18.09 -8.12 -31.65
C SER A 272 -17.35 -7.94 -30.31
N ALA A 273 -16.53 -8.90 -29.89
CA ALA A 273 -15.72 -8.81 -28.68
C ALA A 273 -14.79 -7.58 -28.66
N PHE A 274 -14.37 -7.10 -29.83
CA PHE A 274 -13.52 -5.92 -29.99
C PHE A 274 -14.29 -4.60 -30.16
N VAL A 275 -15.63 -4.66 -30.17
CA VAL A 275 -16.47 -3.45 -30.25
C VAL A 275 -16.71 -2.92 -28.84
N LEU A 276 -15.98 -1.85 -28.52
CA LEU A 276 -15.97 -1.29 -27.15
C LEU A 276 -17.05 -0.20 -27.00
N PRO A 277 -17.66 -0.09 -25.81
CA PRO A 277 -18.47 1.07 -25.46
C PRO A 277 -17.67 2.38 -25.58
N GLU A 278 -18.34 3.48 -25.93
CA GLU A 278 -17.73 4.79 -26.18
C GLU A 278 -16.80 5.25 -25.04
N PHE A 279 -17.22 5.04 -23.78
CA PHE A 279 -16.40 5.42 -22.62
C PHE A 279 -15.07 4.65 -22.55
N ALA A 280 -15.10 3.35 -22.91
CA ALA A 280 -13.91 2.51 -22.91
C ALA A 280 -13.01 2.85 -24.11
N GLN A 281 -13.57 3.05 -25.29
CA GLN A 281 -12.83 3.49 -26.48
C GLN A 281 -12.12 4.82 -26.23
N THR A 282 -12.83 5.81 -25.69
CA THR A 282 -12.26 7.13 -25.39
C THR A 282 -11.13 7.05 -24.36
N MET A 283 -11.30 6.24 -23.31
CA MET A 283 -10.23 6.06 -22.30
C MET A 283 -9.00 5.39 -22.91
N LEU A 284 -9.20 4.34 -23.70
CA LEU A 284 -8.11 3.56 -24.28
C LEU A 284 -7.36 4.34 -25.36
N ASP A 285 -8.03 5.18 -26.13
CA ASP A 285 -7.39 5.93 -27.24
C ASP A 285 -6.88 7.32 -26.84
N CYS A 286 -7.56 7.99 -25.91
CA CYS A 286 -7.27 9.37 -25.52
C CYS A 286 -6.90 9.53 -24.04
N GLY A 287 -6.94 8.47 -23.23
CA GLY A 287 -6.68 8.53 -21.78
C GLY A 287 -7.74 9.29 -20.98
N LYS A 288 -8.94 9.54 -21.57
CA LYS A 288 -10.00 10.34 -20.96
C LYS A 288 -11.18 9.46 -20.57
N ASP A 289 -11.48 9.37 -19.29
CA ASP A 289 -12.69 8.71 -18.81
C ASP A 289 -13.88 9.67 -18.95
N ILE A 290 -14.86 9.29 -19.78
CA ILE A 290 -16.07 10.07 -20.04
C ILE A 290 -17.30 9.51 -19.34
N ARG A 291 -17.13 8.48 -18.49
CA ARG A 291 -18.26 7.91 -17.72
C ARG A 291 -18.83 8.96 -16.79
N PRO A 292 -20.18 8.97 -16.62
CA PRO A 292 -20.79 9.82 -15.59
C PRO A 292 -20.19 9.48 -14.23
N ILE A 293 -19.60 10.46 -13.57
CA ILE A 293 -19.06 10.28 -12.23
C ILE A 293 -20.22 10.32 -11.26
N PHE A 294 -20.55 9.19 -10.63
CA PHE A 294 -21.53 9.10 -9.56
C PHE A 294 -20.82 9.24 -8.21
N GLY A 295 -21.38 10.05 -7.34
CA GLY A 295 -20.81 10.35 -6.02
C GLY A 295 -20.40 11.82 -5.86
N ARG A 296 -19.51 12.11 -4.92
CA ARG A 296 -19.16 13.51 -4.54
C ARG A 296 -18.63 14.34 -5.71
N ALA A 297 -17.82 13.78 -6.60
CA ALA A 297 -17.29 14.52 -7.75
C ALA A 297 -18.37 14.91 -8.77
N SER A 298 -19.33 14.01 -9.08
CA SER A 298 -20.44 14.35 -9.96
C SER A 298 -21.41 15.35 -9.31
N ALA A 299 -21.58 15.27 -7.98
CA ALA A 299 -22.34 16.27 -7.24
C ALA A 299 -21.67 17.64 -7.30
N GLY A 300 -20.34 17.70 -7.29
CA GLY A 300 -19.56 18.94 -7.42
C GLY A 300 -19.70 19.59 -8.79
N LEU A 301 -19.66 18.82 -9.90
CA LEU A 301 -19.91 19.36 -11.24
C LEU A 301 -21.35 19.89 -11.39
N LYS A 302 -22.36 19.12 -10.95
CA LYS A 302 -23.75 19.60 -10.88
C LYS A 302 -23.92 20.77 -9.92
N ALA A 303 -23.14 20.82 -8.86
CA ALA A 303 -23.17 21.91 -7.89
C ALA A 303 -22.63 23.23 -8.45
N ARG A 304 -21.58 23.19 -9.31
CA ARG A 304 -21.11 24.38 -10.05
C ARG A 304 -22.17 24.88 -11.04
N GLU A 305 -22.85 23.96 -11.73
CA GLU A 305 -23.98 24.29 -12.61
C GLU A 305 -25.19 24.84 -11.85
N ASN A 306 -25.39 24.39 -10.59
CA ASN A 306 -26.52 24.80 -9.73
C ASN A 306 -26.17 25.95 -8.73
N GLY A 307 -25.02 26.62 -8.87
CA GLY A 307 -24.63 27.77 -8.03
C GLY A 307 -24.20 27.40 -6.58
N LYS A 308 -23.80 26.16 -6.29
CA LYS A 308 -23.23 25.81 -4.99
C LYS A 308 -21.92 26.57 -4.73
N LYS A 309 -21.70 26.98 -3.46
CA LYS A 309 -20.53 27.72 -3.02
C LYS A 309 -19.23 26.94 -3.32
N ILE A 310 -18.30 27.58 -4.01
CA ILE A 310 -16.93 27.08 -4.18
C ILE A 310 -16.24 27.12 -2.81
N ARG A 311 -15.51 26.06 -2.46
CA ARG A 311 -14.76 25.93 -1.22
C ARG A 311 -13.27 26.08 -1.53
N LYS A 312 -12.61 26.95 -0.80
CA LYS A 312 -11.18 27.25 -1.00
C LYS A 312 -10.37 26.54 0.07
N VAL A 313 -9.45 25.70 -0.36
CA VAL A 313 -8.56 24.92 0.50
C VAL A 313 -7.12 25.39 0.33
N LEU A 314 -6.47 25.75 1.43
CA LEU A 314 -5.04 26.05 1.46
C LEU A 314 -4.26 24.85 2.01
N LEU A 315 -3.42 24.24 1.17
CA LEU A 315 -2.50 23.20 1.57
C LEU A 315 -1.12 23.83 1.85
N LEU A 316 -0.74 23.88 3.11
CA LEU A 316 0.59 24.33 3.52
C LEU A 316 1.57 23.14 3.56
N GLY A 317 2.64 23.26 2.81
CA GLY A 317 3.65 22.19 2.63
C GLY A 317 3.59 21.55 1.23
N ALA A 318 4.76 21.28 0.68
CA ALA A 318 4.94 20.57 -0.59
C ALA A 318 5.98 19.44 -0.43
N GLY A 319 5.78 18.65 0.63
CA GLY A 319 6.59 17.47 0.96
C GLY A 319 6.04 16.19 0.36
N LEU A 320 6.58 15.06 0.80
CA LEU A 320 6.23 13.73 0.30
C LEU A 320 4.75 13.37 0.48
N VAL A 321 4.13 13.82 1.58
CA VAL A 321 2.74 13.50 1.94
C VAL A 321 1.70 14.43 1.30
N SER A 322 2.13 15.50 0.63
CA SER A 322 1.23 16.55 0.14
C SER A 322 0.47 16.15 -1.13
N ARG A 323 1.06 15.33 -1.99
CA ARG A 323 0.44 14.96 -3.27
C ARG A 323 -0.82 14.09 -3.09
N PRO A 324 -0.85 13.00 -2.29
CA PRO A 324 -2.07 12.24 -2.02
C PRO A 324 -3.17 13.07 -1.35
N CYS A 325 -2.80 14.00 -0.46
CA CYS A 325 -3.72 14.95 0.16
C CYS A 325 -4.40 15.83 -0.91
N ALA A 326 -3.61 16.42 -1.81
CA ALA A 326 -4.10 17.28 -2.89
C ALA A 326 -5.04 16.53 -3.84
N GLU A 327 -4.67 15.32 -4.22
CA GLU A 327 -5.48 14.46 -5.10
C GLU A 327 -6.82 14.09 -4.47
N TYR A 328 -6.82 13.76 -3.17
CA TYR A 328 -8.06 13.44 -2.45
C TYR A 328 -9.00 14.65 -2.37
N ILE A 329 -8.51 15.82 -1.95
CA ILE A 329 -9.32 17.04 -1.81
C ILE A 329 -9.95 17.46 -3.14
N LEU A 330 -9.23 17.31 -4.23
CA LEU A 330 -9.70 17.69 -5.57
C LEU A 330 -10.65 16.67 -6.22
N ARG A 331 -10.95 15.56 -5.57
CA ARG A 331 -12.05 14.66 -5.97
C ARG A 331 -13.41 15.37 -5.86
N ASP A 332 -13.55 16.33 -4.96
CA ASP A 332 -14.72 17.22 -4.94
C ASP A 332 -14.48 18.42 -5.88
N ALA A 333 -15.22 18.47 -6.99
CA ALA A 333 -15.08 19.50 -8.01
C ALA A 333 -15.48 20.92 -7.52
N THR A 334 -16.11 21.06 -6.35
CA THR A 334 -16.36 22.38 -5.72
C THR A 334 -15.15 22.92 -4.97
N ASN A 335 -14.11 22.09 -4.76
CA ASN A 335 -12.90 22.52 -4.09
C ASN A 335 -11.95 23.20 -5.08
N GLU A 336 -11.39 24.32 -4.66
CA GLU A 336 -10.23 25.00 -5.26
C GLU A 336 -9.06 24.89 -4.31
N LEU A 337 -7.92 24.40 -4.79
CA LEU A 337 -6.76 24.12 -3.95
C LEU A 337 -5.63 25.11 -4.25
N THR A 338 -5.16 25.79 -3.21
CA THR A 338 -3.92 26.56 -3.23
C THR A 338 -2.83 25.79 -2.49
N ILE A 339 -1.77 25.40 -3.17
CA ILE A 339 -0.62 24.70 -2.58
C ILE A 339 0.47 25.73 -2.31
N ALA A 340 0.86 25.87 -1.04
CA ALA A 340 1.81 26.87 -0.59
C ALA A 340 3.06 26.24 0.03
N CYS A 341 4.24 26.72 -0.38
CA CYS A 341 5.53 26.29 0.15
C CYS A 341 6.55 27.42 -0.01
N ARG A 342 7.56 27.53 0.87
CA ARG A 342 8.67 28.52 0.72
C ARG A 342 9.32 28.42 -0.66
N THR A 343 9.52 27.22 -1.18
CA THR A 343 10.07 26.97 -2.51
C THR A 343 8.93 26.80 -3.51
N LEU A 344 8.65 27.82 -4.30
CA LEU A 344 7.55 27.83 -5.28
C LEU A 344 7.58 26.61 -6.23
N ASP A 345 8.76 26.19 -6.68
CA ASP A 345 8.90 25.07 -7.62
C ASP A 345 8.47 23.72 -7.00
N ARG A 346 8.65 23.54 -5.69
CA ARG A 346 8.09 22.38 -4.99
C ARG A 346 6.55 22.41 -4.98
N ALA A 347 5.95 23.56 -4.72
CA ALA A 347 4.49 23.72 -4.78
C ALA A 347 3.96 23.46 -6.19
N LYS A 348 4.63 24.00 -7.23
CA LYS A 348 4.29 23.74 -8.64
C LYS A 348 4.38 22.25 -8.99
N LYS A 349 5.41 21.54 -8.48
CA LYS A 349 5.55 20.10 -8.71
C LYS A 349 4.39 19.30 -8.12
N VAL A 350 3.93 19.66 -6.93
CA VAL A 350 2.75 19.03 -6.30
C VAL A 350 1.47 19.38 -7.06
N ALA A 351 1.32 20.60 -7.58
CA ALA A 351 0.15 21.05 -8.34
C ALA A 351 0.10 20.49 -9.77
N ALA A 352 1.21 20.01 -10.31
CA ALA A 352 1.31 19.60 -11.72
C ALA A 352 0.28 18.52 -12.07
N GLY A 353 -0.51 18.78 -13.14
CA GLY A 353 -1.55 17.86 -13.62
C GLY A 353 -2.81 17.79 -12.78
N LEU A 354 -2.91 18.55 -11.67
CA LEU A 354 -4.14 18.59 -10.85
C LEU A 354 -5.10 19.68 -11.37
N PRO A 355 -6.37 19.36 -11.63
CA PRO A 355 -7.38 20.35 -11.97
C PRO A 355 -7.66 21.25 -10.75
N ASN A 356 -7.98 22.53 -10.97
CA ASN A 356 -8.32 23.49 -9.91
C ASN A 356 -7.26 23.66 -8.81
N ALA A 357 -5.98 23.37 -9.11
CA ALA A 357 -4.84 23.57 -8.22
C ALA A 357 -3.99 24.76 -8.66
N THR A 358 -3.64 25.63 -7.71
CA THR A 358 -2.69 26.73 -7.90
C THR A 358 -1.51 26.58 -6.94
N ALA A 359 -0.36 27.16 -7.31
CA ALA A 359 0.84 27.10 -6.48
C ALA A 359 1.31 28.52 -6.13
N ILE A 360 1.62 28.74 -4.84
CA ILE A 360 2.16 30.00 -4.35
C ILE A 360 3.42 29.80 -3.50
N SER A 361 4.26 30.84 -3.41
CA SER A 361 5.35 30.89 -2.43
C SER A 361 4.81 31.51 -1.15
N LEU A 362 5.00 30.81 -0.02
CA LEU A 362 4.54 31.28 1.30
C LEU A 362 5.45 30.74 2.40
N ASP A 363 5.90 31.60 3.28
CA ASP A 363 6.64 31.22 4.49
C ASP A 363 5.67 31.00 5.66
N ALA A 364 5.49 29.76 6.05
CA ALA A 364 4.62 29.36 7.13
C ALA A 364 5.14 29.74 8.55
N THR A 365 6.37 30.24 8.67
CA THR A 365 6.91 30.76 9.93
C THR A 365 6.57 32.24 10.14
N SER A 366 6.20 32.96 9.08
CA SER A 366 5.82 34.38 9.13
C SER A 366 4.32 34.55 9.32
N GLN A 367 3.90 34.98 10.48
CA GLN A 367 2.48 35.22 10.77
C GLN A 367 1.89 36.28 9.85
N GLU A 368 2.62 37.37 9.56
CA GLU A 368 2.18 38.43 8.67
C GLU A 368 1.91 37.93 7.25
N ALA A 369 2.81 37.07 6.75
CA ALA A 369 2.66 36.44 5.43
C ALA A 369 1.46 35.48 5.35
N LEU A 370 1.10 34.85 6.45
CA LEU A 370 -0.01 33.90 6.54
C LEU A 370 -1.40 34.58 6.58
N GLU A 371 -1.54 35.77 7.16
CA GLU A 371 -2.86 36.38 7.44
C GLU A 371 -3.74 36.50 6.19
N GLY A 372 -3.22 37.05 5.10
CA GLY A 372 -3.98 37.22 3.86
C GLY A 372 -4.38 35.90 3.21
N PRO A 373 -3.42 35.01 2.91
CA PRO A 373 -3.72 33.72 2.31
C PRO A 373 -4.65 32.86 3.16
N VAL A 374 -4.46 32.78 4.49
CA VAL A 374 -5.31 31.98 5.37
C VAL A 374 -6.74 32.52 5.38
N ALA A 375 -6.93 33.84 5.54
CA ALA A 375 -8.26 34.46 5.56
C ALA A 375 -9.01 34.35 4.20
N ALA A 376 -8.30 34.11 3.10
CA ALA A 376 -8.89 33.94 1.77
C ALA A 376 -9.43 32.53 1.52
N HIS A 377 -9.24 31.58 2.45
CA HIS A 377 -9.63 30.18 2.31
C HIS A 377 -10.61 29.74 3.39
N ASP A 378 -11.41 28.72 3.12
CA ASP A 378 -12.37 28.16 4.07
C ASP A 378 -11.67 27.23 5.08
N ILE A 379 -10.59 26.57 4.66
CA ILE A 379 -9.80 25.67 5.50
C ILE A 379 -8.32 25.65 5.10
N VAL A 380 -7.45 25.42 6.09
CA VAL A 380 -6.02 25.14 5.92
C VAL A 380 -5.73 23.68 6.28
N ILE A 381 -5.08 22.94 5.40
CA ILE A 381 -4.47 21.65 5.71
C ILE A 381 -2.97 21.88 5.84
N ALA A 382 -2.45 21.81 7.08
CA ALA A 382 -1.08 22.17 7.40
C ALA A 382 -0.18 20.92 7.52
N LEU A 383 0.54 20.60 6.46
CA LEU A 383 1.54 19.52 6.39
C LEU A 383 2.95 20.12 6.54
N VAL A 384 3.16 20.83 7.62
CA VAL A 384 4.37 21.59 7.94
C VAL A 384 4.89 21.21 9.32
N PRO A 385 6.19 21.50 9.64
CA PRO A 385 6.75 21.24 10.96
C PRO A 385 6.03 21.99 12.08
N HIS A 386 6.16 21.47 13.31
CA HIS A 386 5.48 21.98 14.51
C HIS A 386 5.67 23.50 14.73
N GLU A 387 6.88 24.00 14.55
CA GLU A 387 7.22 25.43 14.73
C GLU A 387 6.40 26.40 13.84
N CYS A 388 5.79 25.87 12.76
CA CYS A 388 4.91 26.65 11.88
C CYS A 388 3.45 26.67 12.35
N LEU A 389 3.02 25.76 13.25
CA LEU A 389 1.60 25.53 13.52
C LEU A 389 0.97 26.63 14.36
N SER A 390 1.61 27.09 15.42
CA SER A 390 1.08 28.21 16.23
C SER A 390 0.86 29.48 15.41
N PRO A 391 1.79 29.93 14.52
CA PRO A 391 1.53 31.01 13.58
C PRO A 391 0.32 30.74 12.66
N VAL A 392 0.19 29.53 12.12
CA VAL A 392 -0.94 29.15 11.25
C VAL A 392 -2.27 29.22 12.00
N ILE A 393 -2.35 28.66 13.22
CA ILE A 393 -3.56 28.67 14.04
C ILE A 393 -3.97 30.11 14.41
N LYS A 394 -3.01 30.97 14.79
CA LYS A 394 -3.28 32.38 15.08
C LYS A 394 -3.82 33.14 13.86
N ALA A 395 -3.24 32.91 12.68
CA ALA A 395 -3.75 33.47 11.43
C ALA A 395 -5.17 32.95 11.12
N ALA A 396 -5.43 31.66 11.38
CA ALA A 396 -6.73 31.01 11.18
C ALA A 396 -7.81 31.54 12.14
N ILE A 397 -7.50 31.78 13.41
CA ILE A 397 -8.38 32.43 14.39
C ILE A 397 -8.80 33.82 13.89
N LYS A 398 -7.84 34.64 13.43
CA LYS A 398 -8.08 35.95 12.87
C LYS A 398 -8.92 35.91 11.59
N GLY A 399 -8.63 34.98 10.70
CA GLY A 399 -9.31 34.79 9.40
C GLY A 399 -10.63 34.04 9.50
N LYS A 400 -10.99 33.46 10.66
CA LYS A 400 -12.13 32.54 10.86
C LYS A 400 -12.06 31.32 9.90
N THR A 401 -10.89 30.76 9.74
CA THR A 401 -10.57 29.65 8.82
C THR A 401 -10.34 28.38 9.64
N HIS A 402 -10.88 27.25 9.21
CA HIS A 402 -10.64 25.97 9.87
C HIS A 402 -9.20 25.47 9.60
N VAL A 403 -8.69 24.61 10.49
CA VAL A 403 -7.33 24.03 10.35
C VAL A 403 -7.36 22.53 10.57
N VAL A 404 -6.63 21.78 9.75
CA VAL A 404 -6.25 20.37 10.00
C VAL A 404 -4.74 20.27 9.99
N ASN A 405 -4.14 19.52 10.93
CA ASN A 405 -2.72 19.21 10.90
C ASN A 405 -2.43 17.78 11.39
N THR A 406 -1.23 17.29 11.09
CA THR A 406 -0.78 15.90 11.35
C THR A 406 0.14 15.79 12.56
N CYS A 407 0.41 16.89 13.27
CA CYS A 407 1.30 16.91 14.42
C CYS A 407 0.55 16.61 15.72
N TYR A 408 1.29 16.12 16.71
CA TYR A 408 0.79 16.02 18.09
C TYR A 408 0.27 17.36 18.60
N LEU A 409 -0.71 17.32 19.47
CA LEU A 409 -1.28 18.49 20.12
C LEU A 409 -0.34 19.00 21.23
N PHE A 410 0.58 19.90 20.86
CA PHE A 410 1.54 20.50 21.76
C PHE A 410 0.94 21.59 22.68
N PRO A 411 1.58 21.92 23.82
CA PRO A 411 1.09 22.91 24.79
C PRO A 411 0.80 24.28 24.18
N ASP A 412 1.68 24.80 23.31
CA ASP A 412 1.53 26.08 22.62
C ASP A 412 0.30 26.17 21.71
N MET A 413 -0.15 25.04 21.18
CA MET A 413 -1.40 24.94 20.42
C MET A 413 -2.60 24.82 21.36
N LYS A 414 -2.48 24.07 22.47
CA LYS A 414 -3.55 23.94 23.49
C LYS A 414 -3.94 25.30 24.08
N GLU A 415 -2.97 26.18 24.29
CA GLU A 415 -3.20 27.54 24.79
C GLU A 415 -4.15 28.35 23.89
N LEU A 416 -4.24 28.03 22.59
CA LEU A 416 -5.11 28.71 21.64
C LEU A 416 -6.55 28.15 21.60
N TYR A 417 -6.90 27.18 22.46
CA TYR A 417 -8.20 26.51 22.45
C TYR A 417 -9.39 27.50 22.61
N GLU A 418 -9.36 28.36 23.65
CA GLU A 418 -10.47 29.27 23.92
C GLU A 418 -10.62 30.35 22.84
N GLU A 419 -9.51 30.78 22.24
CA GLU A 419 -9.54 31.77 21.15
C GLU A 419 -10.12 31.13 19.87
N ALA A 420 -9.72 29.91 19.53
CA ALA A 420 -10.26 29.16 18.39
C ALA A 420 -11.76 28.87 18.58
N LYS A 421 -12.15 28.45 19.78
CA LYS A 421 -13.55 28.20 20.15
C LYS A 421 -14.41 29.47 20.03
N LYS A 422 -13.91 30.60 20.52
CA LYS A 422 -14.59 31.92 20.40
C LYS A 422 -14.68 32.39 18.95
N ALA A 423 -13.69 32.08 18.13
CA ALA A 423 -13.71 32.37 16.69
C ALA A 423 -14.68 31.48 15.93
N GLY A 424 -15.14 30.37 16.52
CA GLY A 424 -16.03 29.38 15.91
C GLY A 424 -15.34 28.48 14.87
N ILE A 425 -14.03 28.30 15.00
CA ILE A 425 -13.26 27.47 14.07
C ILE A 425 -12.89 26.11 14.68
N VAL A 426 -12.82 25.10 13.84
CA VAL A 426 -12.27 23.78 14.16
C VAL A 426 -10.78 23.79 13.84
N VAL A 427 -9.94 23.49 14.82
CA VAL A 427 -8.52 23.19 14.63
C VAL A 427 -8.31 21.74 15.03
N LEU A 428 -8.28 20.85 14.07
CA LEU A 428 -8.18 19.41 14.27
C LEU A 428 -6.74 18.96 14.08
N CYS A 429 -6.11 18.57 15.20
CA CYS A 429 -4.74 18.11 15.27
C CYS A 429 -4.67 16.59 15.24
N GLU A 430 -3.46 16.03 15.08
CA GLU A 430 -3.21 14.60 15.16
C GLU A 430 -3.95 13.78 14.07
N ILE A 431 -3.99 14.30 12.84
CA ILE A 431 -4.65 13.64 11.71
C ILE A 431 -3.63 13.16 10.68
N GLY A 432 -2.89 12.14 11.06
CA GLY A 432 -1.90 11.47 10.21
C GLY A 432 -1.97 9.95 10.40
N LEU A 433 -0.81 9.32 10.53
CA LEU A 433 -0.66 7.89 10.78
C LEU A 433 -0.54 7.61 12.30
N ASP A 434 0.50 8.14 12.93
CA ASP A 434 0.83 8.10 14.36
C ASP A 434 1.54 9.44 14.69
N PRO A 435 0.72 10.42 15.12
CA PRO A 435 -0.69 10.34 15.52
C PRO A 435 -1.69 10.45 14.35
N GLY A 436 -2.83 9.74 14.47
CA GLY A 436 -3.97 9.84 13.57
C GLY A 436 -4.74 8.53 13.40
N LEU A 437 -4.36 7.71 12.43
CA LEU A 437 -5.00 6.40 12.20
C LEU A 437 -4.99 5.51 13.46
N ASP A 438 -3.95 5.61 14.26
CA ASP A 438 -3.84 4.91 15.54
C ASP A 438 -4.97 5.29 16.51
N HIS A 439 -5.38 6.55 16.59
CA HIS A 439 -6.48 6.96 17.46
C HIS A 439 -7.82 6.36 17.04
N LEU A 440 -8.09 6.30 15.72
CA LEU A 440 -9.39 5.89 15.19
C LEU A 440 -9.79 4.48 15.63
N TYR A 441 -8.81 3.58 15.71
CA TYR A 441 -9.05 2.19 16.10
C TYR A 441 -8.80 1.93 17.59
N ALA A 442 -7.94 2.70 18.24
CA ALA A 442 -7.81 2.66 19.69
C ALA A 442 -9.12 3.05 20.36
N VAL A 443 -9.69 4.21 19.98
CA VAL A 443 -10.97 4.71 20.52
C VAL A 443 -12.10 3.74 20.22
N LYS A 444 -12.22 3.21 18.99
CA LYS A 444 -13.23 2.21 18.62
C LYS A 444 -13.19 1.00 19.54
N THR A 445 -12.03 0.32 19.59
CA THR A 445 -11.90 -0.95 20.34
C THR A 445 -12.14 -0.74 21.83
N ILE A 446 -11.65 0.37 22.41
CA ILE A 446 -11.87 0.73 23.80
C ILE A 446 -13.36 0.97 24.07
N SER A 447 -14.04 1.73 23.23
CA SER A 447 -15.49 1.98 23.37
C SER A 447 -16.29 0.69 23.30
N GLU A 448 -16.02 -0.17 22.33
CA GLU A 448 -16.70 -1.47 22.19
C GLU A 448 -16.48 -2.42 23.40
N VAL A 449 -15.26 -2.40 23.97
CA VAL A 449 -14.95 -3.19 25.17
C VAL A 449 -15.72 -2.65 26.37
N HIS A 450 -15.72 -1.34 26.59
CA HIS A 450 -16.44 -0.70 27.70
C HIS A 450 -17.96 -0.91 27.59
N GLU A 451 -18.54 -0.76 26.39
CA GLU A 451 -19.97 -1.01 26.14
C GLU A 451 -20.39 -2.44 26.50
N LYS A 452 -19.51 -3.41 26.29
CA LYS A 452 -19.72 -4.82 26.66
C LYS A 452 -19.37 -5.12 28.13
N GLY A 453 -18.98 -4.11 28.90
CA GLY A 453 -18.62 -4.21 30.31
C GLY A 453 -17.24 -4.79 30.59
N GLY A 454 -16.37 -4.84 29.58
CA GLY A 454 -14.95 -5.23 29.73
C GLY A 454 -14.10 -4.07 30.26
N LYS A 455 -12.88 -4.38 30.65
CA LYS A 455 -11.85 -3.44 31.13
C LYS A 455 -10.55 -3.63 30.35
N ILE A 456 -9.93 -2.53 29.94
CA ILE A 456 -8.62 -2.57 29.29
C ILE A 456 -7.53 -2.63 30.37
N LYS A 457 -6.92 -3.79 30.58
CA LYS A 457 -5.83 -3.96 31.55
C LYS A 457 -4.47 -3.49 31.00
N LYS A 458 -4.20 -3.80 29.68
CA LYS A 458 -2.98 -3.35 29.02
C LYS A 458 -3.31 -2.88 27.60
N PHE A 459 -2.72 -1.74 27.22
CA PHE A 459 -2.76 -1.20 25.87
C PHE A 459 -1.37 -1.00 25.34
N LEU A 460 -1.06 -1.67 24.24
CA LEU A 460 0.21 -1.54 23.52
C LEU A 460 -0.11 -1.07 22.10
N SER A 461 0.55 0.00 21.67
CA SER A 461 0.44 0.54 20.30
C SER A 461 1.82 0.74 19.72
N TYR A 462 2.13 0.04 18.63
CA TYR A 462 3.41 0.16 17.97
C TYR A 462 3.22 0.46 16.48
N CYS A 463 3.93 1.48 15.99
CA CYS A 463 3.89 1.91 14.61
C CYS A 463 5.29 1.97 14.00
N GLY A 464 5.45 1.54 12.74
CA GLY A 464 6.70 1.61 12.00
C GLY A 464 6.49 2.00 10.54
N GLY A 465 7.16 3.07 10.11
CA GLY A 465 7.43 3.32 8.70
C GLY A 465 8.77 2.66 8.37
N LEU A 466 8.75 1.71 7.45
CA LEU A 466 9.82 0.77 7.17
C LEU A 466 10.00 0.64 5.64
N PRO A 467 11.15 0.24 5.13
CA PRO A 467 11.20 -0.30 3.77
C PRO A 467 10.43 -1.63 3.71
N ALA A 468 9.82 -1.94 2.58
CA ALA A 468 9.32 -3.29 2.34
C ALA A 468 10.46 -4.31 2.54
N PRO A 469 10.18 -5.57 2.93
CA PRO A 469 11.23 -6.54 3.24
C PRO A 469 12.28 -6.71 2.15
N GLU A 470 11.86 -6.72 0.89
CA GLU A 470 12.73 -6.81 -0.29
C GLU A 470 13.61 -5.57 -0.51
N CYS A 471 13.22 -4.42 0.05
CA CYS A 471 13.95 -3.15 -0.03
C CYS A 471 14.79 -2.85 1.21
N ALA A 472 14.80 -3.74 2.21
CA ALA A 472 15.45 -3.55 3.51
C ALA A 472 16.94 -3.99 3.53
N GLY A 473 17.53 -4.33 2.39
CA GLY A 473 18.86 -4.95 2.26
C GLY A 473 20.05 -4.03 2.54
N ASN A 474 20.00 -3.23 3.63
CA ASN A 474 21.12 -2.40 4.09
C ASN A 474 21.43 -2.65 5.58
N PRO A 475 22.58 -2.20 6.12
CA PRO A 475 23.01 -2.51 7.48
C PRO A 475 22.05 -2.08 8.60
N LEU A 476 21.20 -1.08 8.33
CA LEU A 476 20.22 -0.59 9.29
C LEU A 476 18.85 -1.26 9.11
N GLY A 477 18.61 -1.99 7.99
CA GLY A 477 17.29 -2.46 7.64
C GLY A 477 16.27 -1.31 7.52
N TYR A 478 16.71 -0.14 7.07
CA TYR A 478 15.90 1.08 7.10
C TYR A 478 16.14 1.94 5.86
N LYS A 479 15.08 2.64 5.41
CA LYS A 479 15.14 3.70 4.40
C LYS A 479 14.28 4.88 4.84
N PHE A 480 14.65 6.08 4.41
CA PHE A 480 13.94 7.29 4.83
C PHE A 480 12.70 7.55 3.98
N SER A 481 11.52 7.38 4.58
CA SER A 481 10.22 7.75 3.99
C SER A 481 9.75 9.16 4.43
N TYR A 482 10.49 9.80 5.33
CA TYR A 482 10.28 11.18 5.79
C TYR A 482 11.63 11.80 6.19
N ALA A 483 11.63 13.02 6.75
CA ALA A 483 12.84 13.79 7.04
C ALA A 483 13.91 12.99 7.84
N PRO A 484 15.10 12.75 7.27
CA PRO A 484 16.13 11.88 7.86
C PRO A 484 16.60 12.30 9.24
N HIS A 485 16.77 13.62 9.46
CA HIS A 485 17.21 14.17 10.75
C HIS A 485 16.19 13.88 11.87
N LEU A 486 14.87 13.84 11.58
CA LEU A 486 13.85 13.48 12.56
C LEU A 486 13.90 11.99 12.91
N ALA A 487 14.11 11.14 11.90
CA ALA A 487 14.24 9.69 12.10
C ALA A 487 15.45 9.31 12.95
N LEU A 488 16.57 10.05 12.82
CA LEU A 488 17.79 9.83 13.62
C LEU A 488 17.70 10.47 15.01
N ARG A 489 16.94 11.56 15.20
CA ARG A 489 16.72 12.17 16.51
C ARG A 489 15.78 11.38 17.41
N GLY A 490 14.78 10.70 16.84
CA GLY A 490 13.82 9.91 17.61
C GLY A 490 14.45 8.95 18.61
N PRO A 491 15.44 8.13 18.23
CA PRO A 491 16.17 7.25 19.14
C PRO A 491 16.93 7.93 20.29
N LEU A 492 17.20 9.24 20.19
CA LEU A 492 17.94 10.01 21.20
C LEU A 492 17.03 10.60 22.28
N THR A 493 15.70 10.63 22.07
CA THR A 493 14.75 11.22 23.02
C THR A 493 14.50 10.34 24.23
N SER A 494 13.98 10.93 25.30
CA SER A 494 13.44 10.18 26.44
C SER A 494 12.07 9.58 26.14
N ALA A 495 11.64 8.60 26.95
CA ALA A 495 10.29 8.07 26.89
C ALA A 495 9.74 7.82 28.31
N CYS A 496 8.40 8.01 28.45
CA CYS A 496 7.66 7.68 29.65
C CYS A 496 6.47 6.79 29.29
N TYR A 497 6.21 5.77 30.11
CA TYR A 497 5.09 4.88 29.92
C TYR A 497 4.64 4.24 31.23
N LEU A 498 3.43 3.67 31.25
CA LEU A 498 2.91 2.91 32.39
C LEU A 498 3.19 1.42 32.18
N SER A 499 3.73 0.73 33.17
CA SER A 499 3.93 -0.72 33.16
C SER A 499 3.56 -1.32 34.53
N ASP A 500 2.57 -2.20 34.53
CA ASP A 500 2.07 -2.91 35.74
C ASP A 500 1.80 -1.93 36.90
N GLY A 501 1.09 -0.83 36.60
CA GLY A 501 0.71 0.22 37.54
C GLY A 501 1.83 1.19 37.94
N LYS A 502 3.03 1.05 37.37
CA LYS A 502 4.19 1.92 37.68
C LYS A 502 4.62 2.72 36.48
N GLN A 503 4.92 4.00 36.71
CA GLN A 503 5.53 4.85 35.71
C GLN A 503 6.99 4.42 35.48
N VAL A 504 7.34 4.23 34.22
CA VAL A 504 8.72 3.93 33.78
C VAL A 504 9.22 5.09 32.96
N HIS A 505 10.39 5.58 33.31
CA HIS A 505 11.09 6.63 32.58
C HIS A 505 12.38 6.08 31.95
N ILE A 506 12.54 6.26 30.66
CA ILE A 506 13.76 5.95 29.93
C ILE A 506 14.45 7.29 29.61
N PRO A 507 15.68 7.51 30.10
CA PRO A 507 16.43 8.74 29.80
C PRO A 507 16.78 8.89 28.31
N GLU A 508 17.16 10.10 27.92
CA GLU A 508 17.71 10.37 26.58
C GLU A 508 18.90 9.45 26.27
N ASN A 509 19.04 9.09 24.99
CA ASN A 509 20.07 8.20 24.45
C ASN A 509 20.02 6.74 24.94
N GLU A 510 19.01 6.35 25.72
CA GLU A 510 18.90 5.00 26.29
C GLU A 510 17.83 4.14 25.59
N LEU A 511 16.99 4.72 24.71
CA LEU A 511 15.86 3.99 24.10
C LEU A 511 16.27 2.71 23.38
N MET A 512 17.39 2.72 22.66
CA MET A 512 17.84 1.55 21.90
C MET A 512 18.24 0.36 22.78
N LYS A 513 18.58 0.60 24.06
CA LYS A 513 18.84 -0.46 25.04
C LYS A 513 17.57 -1.16 25.52
N HIS A 514 16.42 -0.51 25.35
CA HIS A 514 15.08 -1.00 25.72
C HIS A 514 14.31 -1.62 24.58
N ALA A 515 14.87 -1.66 23.36
CA ALA A 515 14.27 -2.33 22.21
C ALA A 515 14.19 -3.84 22.46
N LYS A 516 13.01 -4.43 22.21
CA LYS A 516 12.73 -5.85 22.42
C LYS A 516 12.10 -6.48 21.18
N PRO A 517 12.32 -7.77 20.95
CA PRO A 517 11.57 -8.49 19.91
C PRO A 517 10.07 -8.30 20.07
N TYR A 518 9.38 -8.02 18.98
CA TYR A 518 7.93 -7.86 18.95
C TYR A 518 7.34 -8.67 17.81
N TYR A 519 6.44 -9.59 18.17
CA TYR A 519 5.83 -10.50 17.22
C TYR A 519 4.49 -9.93 16.71
N ILE A 520 4.34 -9.82 15.41
CA ILE A 520 3.09 -9.51 14.71
C ILE A 520 2.67 -10.71 13.85
N SER A 521 3.57 -11.20 13.01
CA SER A 521 3.36 -12.39 12.17
C SER A 521 4.70 -13.09 11.89
N PRO A 522 4.69 -14.35 11.43
CA PRO A 522 5.93 -15.09 11.12
C PRO A 522 6.81 -14.44 10.04
N ALA A 523 6.23 -13.60 9.19
CA ALA A 523 6.93 -12.98 8.06
C ALA A 523 7.92 -11.88 8.47
N PHE A 524 7.82 -11.35 9.70
CA PHE A 524 8.58 -10.17 10.12
C PHE A 524 9.39 -10.38 11.39
N ALA A 525 10.64 -9.96 11.37
CA ALA A 525 11.51 -9.91 12.53
C ALA A 525 11.60 -8.45 13.04
N PHE A 526 10.65 -8.05 13.87
CA PHE A 526 10.60 -6.71 14.44
C PHE A 526 11.18 -6.62 15.84
N HIS A 527 11.71 -5.45 16.15
CA HIS A 527 11.92 -4.93 17.48
C HIS A 527 11.04 -3.71 17.72
N ALA A 528 10.50 -3.60 18.94
CA ALA A 528 9.70 -2.46 19.38
C ALA A 528 10.39 -1.77 20.56
N TYR A 529 10.27 -0.45 20.63
CA TYR A 529 10.72 0.35 21.76
C TYR A 529 9.73 1.48 22.05
N PRO A 530 9.58 1.90 23.33
CA PRO A 530 8.71 3.02 23.70
C PRO A 530 9.13 4.32 23.01
N ASN A 531 8.17 5.20 22.82
CA ASN A 531 8.38 6.45 22.10
C ASN A 531 7.64 7.56 22.87
N ARG A 532 8.36 8.66 23.23
CA ARG A 532 7.83 9.86 23.89
C ARG A 532 7.06 9.56 25.19
N ASP A 533 5.99 10.35 25.47
CA ASP A 533 5.13 10.20 26.64
C ASP A 533 3.85 9.44 26.28
N SER A 534 3.68 8.25 26.88
CA SER A 534 2.48 7.43 26.76
C SER A 534 1.51 7.61 27.92
N LEU A 535 1.87 8.35 28.99
CA LEU A 535 1.06 8.44 30.21
C LEU A 535 -0.23 9.21 29.98
N SER A 536 -0.18 10.27 29.18
CA SER A 536 -1.36 11.10 28.86
C SER A 536 -2.48 10.33 28.17
N PHE A 537 -2.17 9.20 27.52
CA PHE A 537 -3.18 8.40 26.80
C PHE A 537 -4.10 7.61 27.71
N GLN A 538 -3.79 7.47 29.03
CA GLN A 538 -4.72 6.94 30.01
C GLN A 538 -5.95 7.86 30.14
N GLU A 539 -5.74 9.15 30.15
CA GLU A 539 -6.81 10.16 30.18
C GLU A 539 -7.47 10.34 28.80
N PHE A 540 -6.68 10.49 27.72
CA PHE A 540 -7.19 10.77 26.39
C PHE A 540 -8.09 9.67 25.86
N TYR A 541 -7.81 8.41 26.17
CA TYR A 541 -8.61 7.24 25.76
C TYR A 541 -9.63 6.81 26.82
N ASN A 542 -9.69 7.52 27.98
CA ASN A 542 -10.58 7.18 29.08
C ASN A 542 -10.46 5.72 29.53
N ILE A 543 -9.21 5.27 29.79
CA ILE A 543 -8.88 3.91 30.30
C ILE A 543 -8.16 3.99 31.67
N PRO A 544 -8.78 4.59 32.70
CA PRO A 544 -8.14 4.76 34.02
C PRO A 544 -7.80 3.42 34.70
N GLU A 545 -8.47 2.32 34.30
CA GLU A 545 -8.25 0.97 34.78
C GLU A 545 -7.02 0.30 34.18
N ALA A 546 -6.41 0.86 33.16
CA ALA A 546 -5.25 0.28 32.50
C ALA A 546 -4.00 0.34 33.39
N GLU A 547 -3.38 -0.79 33.60
CA GLU A 547 -2.14 -0.94 34.38
C GLU A 547 -0.88 -0.83 33.50
N THR A 548 -1.03 -1.01 32.19
CA THR A 548 0.07 -0.86 31.22
C THR A 548 -0.41 -0.09 30.00
N ILE A 549 0.30 1.00 29.67
CA ILE A 549 0.04 1.81 28.47
C ILE A 549 1.38 2.13 27.84
N VAL A 550 1.64 1.58 26.64
CA VAL A 550 2.87 1.81 25.88
C VAL A 550 2.53 2.15 24.44
N ARG A 551 2.96 3.32 24.01
CA ARG A 551 3.06 3.66 22.59
C ARG A 551 4.52 3.65 22.17
N GLY A 552 4.81 3.18 20.97
CA GLY A 552 6.19 3.02 20.57
C GLY A 552 6.40 2.81 19.08
N THR A 553 7.64 2.54 18.76
CA THR A 553 8.11 2.45 17.37
C THR A 553 8.53 1.03 17.04
N LEU A 554 8.15 0.57 15.83
CA LEU A 554 8.65 -0.69 15.25
C LEU A 554 9.84 -0.41 14.34
N ARG A 555 10.82 -1.30 14.38
CA ARG A 555 11.94 -1.35 13.43
C ARG A 555 12.29 -2.83 13.16
N TYR A 556 12.98 -3.09 12.05
CA TYR A 556 13.57 -4.41 11.83
C TYR A 556 14.65 -4.69 12.89
N GLN A 557 14.82 -5.97 13.19
CA GLN A 557 15.68 -6.48 14.27
C GLN A 557 17.11 -5.91 14.27
N VAL A 558 17.65 -5.60 13.10
CA VAL A 558 19.04 -5.08 12.97
C VAL A 558 19.22 -3.63 13.37
N PHE A 559 18.13 -2.83 13.37
CA PHE A 559 18.16 -1.37 13.56
C PHE A 559 18.63 -0.94 14.96
N PRO A 560 18.06 -1.44 16.08
CA PRO A 560 18.37 -0.94 17.40
C PRO A 560 19.85 -1.08 17.77
N ASP A 561 20.45 -2.22 17.50
CA ASP A 561 21.86 -2.46 17.80
C ASP A 561 22.79 -1.54 17.01
N PHE A 562 22.44 -1.30 15.73
CA PHE A 562 23.24 -0.45 14.87
C PHE A 562 23.18 1.02 15.32
N VAL A 563 21.97 1.52 15.58
CA VAL A 563 21.77 2.90 16.05
C VAL A 563 22.38 3.09 17.44
N ARG A 564 22.29 2.10 18.31
CA ARG A 564 22.96 2.12 19.61
C ARG A 564 24.48 2.29 19.46
N ALA A 565 25.08 1.57 18.52
CA ALA A 565 26.51 1.75 18.25
C ALA A 565 26.84 3.17 17.78
N LEU A 566 26.00 3.78 16.92
CA LEU A 566 26.18 5.18 16.50
C LEU A 566 26.08 6.16 17.70
N ILE A 567 25.15 5.90 18.64
CA ILE A 567 24.97 6.69 19.86
C ILE A 567 26.21 6.53 20.77
N ASP A 568 26.63 5.30 21.06
CA ASP A 568 27.79 5.00 21.94
C ASP A 568 29.10 5.61 21.37
N LEU A 569 29.20 5.72 20.04
CA LEU A 569 30.33 6.35 19.35
C LEU A 569 30.23 7.90 19.30
N GLY A 570 29.13 8.49 19.77
CA GLY A 570 28.90 9.94 19.71
C GLY A 570 28.67 10.50 18.31
N LEU A 571 28.38 9.64 17.31
CA LEU A 571 28.23 10.04 15.91
C LEU A 571 26.87 10.72 15.62
N LEU A 572 25.92 10.69 16.56
CA LEU A 572 24.62 11.37 16.49
C LEU A 572 24.58 12.64 17.36
N ASP A 573 25.73 13.22 17.71
CA ASP A 573 25.83 14.46 18.48
C ASP A 573 25.51 15.68 17.58
N SER A 574 24.54 16.50 18.01
CA SER A 574 24.10 17.72 17.32
C SER A 574 24.82 19.00 17.77
N THR A 575 25.76 18.90 18.69
CA THR A 575 26.60 20.05 19.11
C THR A 575 27.64 20.41 18.06
N GLU A 576 27.93 21.70 17.89
CA GLU A 576 28.94 22.17 16.95
C GLU A 576 30.32 21.63 17.31
N LYS A 577 31.09 21.28 16.29
CA LYS A 577 32.46 20.75 16.40
C LYS A 577 33.42 21.57 15.56
N ASP A 578 34.35 22.23 16.21
CA ASP A 578 35.37 23.08 15.56
C ASP A 578 36.20 22.35 14.50
N TYR A 579 36.34 21.03 14.63
CA TYR A 579 37.12 20.24 13.69
C TYR A 579 36.36 19.83 12.42
N LEU A 580 35.06 20.07 12.34
CA LEU A 580 34.28 19.79 11.15
C LEU A 580 34.42 20.90 10.11
N THR A 581 35.52 20.86 9.38
CA THR A 581 35.87 21.79 8.33
C THR A 581 35.71 21.15 6.96
N GLY A 582 35.58 21.98 5.89
CA GLY A 582 35.19 21.52 4.56
C GLY A 582 36.06 20.42 3.90
N ASP A 583 37.31 20.28 4.34
CA ASP A 583 38.26 19.30 3.77
C ASP A 583 38.38 18.00 4.57
N ILE A 584 37.72 17.88 5.72
CA ILE A 584 37.78 16.68 6.55
C ILE A 584 37.24 15.44 5.85
N THR A 585 37.97 14.34 5.93
CA THR A 585 37.51 13.03 5.45
C THR A 585 36.64 12.31 6.49
N PHE A 586 35.83 11.31 6.05
CA PHE A 586 35.04 10.51 6.98
C PHE A 586 35.90 9.76 7.99
N SER A 587 37.06 9.22 7.60
CA SER A 587 37.97 8.54 8.54
C SER A 587 38.58 9.50 9.57
N GLU A 588 38.93 10.73 9.19
CA GLU A 588 39.41 11.75 10.12
C GLU A 588 38.31 12.27 11.04
N MET A 589 37.10 12.47 10.49
CA MET A 589 35.91 12.82 11.28
C MET A 589 35.66 11.74 12.35
N THR A 590 35.64 10.47 11.93
CA THR A 590 35.44 9.34 12.83
C THR A 590 36.52 9.25 13.86
N GLN A 591 37.81 9.40 13.48
CA GLN A 591 38.93 9.43 14.39
C GLN A 591 38.73 10.47 15.51
N LYS A 592 38.40 11.69 15.15
CA LYS A 592 38.20 12.78 16.10
C LYS A 592 36.97 12.56 16.99
N ALA A 593 35.89 12.07 16.43
CA ALA A 593 34.65 11.79 17.15
C ALA A 593 34.86 10.74 18.26
N ILE A 594 35.56 9.64 17.95
CA ILE A 594 35.72 8.52 18.89
C ILE A 594 37.06 8.58 19.70
N GLY A 595 37.93 9.54 19.40
CA GLY A 595 39.26 9.67 20.04
C GLY A 595 40.18 8.48 19.71
N ALA A 596 40.23 8.06 18.44
CA ALA A 596 41.18 7.03 18.00
C ALA A 596 42.59 7.62 17.80
N ARG A 597 43.61 6.77 17.88
CA ARG A 597 45.01 7.17 17.77
C ARG A 597 45.33 7.82 16.43
N ASP A 598 44.81 7.26 15.36
CA ASP A 598 44.96 7.73 14.00
C ASP A 598 43.73 7.35 13.16
N SER A 599 43.64 7.82 11.91
CA SER A 599 42.51 7.61 11.01
C SER A 599 42.59 6.31 10.20
N THR A 600 43.58 5.44 10.50
CA THR A 600 43.64 4.12 9.84
C THR A 600 42.47 3.25 10.26
N GLU A 601 41.95 2.47 9.33
CA GLU A 601 40.79 1.60 9.59
C GLU A 601 41.04 0.65 10.78
N SER A 602 42.24 0.10 10.90
CA SER A 602 42.59 -0.78 12.01
C SER A 602 42.55 -0.08 13.37
N SER A 603 43.01 1.17 13.44
CA SER A 603 42.95 2.00 14.65
C SER A 603 41.51 2.37 15.01
N LEU A 604 40.73 2.74 14.02
CA LEU A 604 39.30 3.05 14.20
C LEU A 604 38.53 1.84 14.71
N ILE A 605 38.69 0.67 14.07
CA ILE A 605 38.01 -0.58 14.49
C ILE A 605 38.41 -0.99 15.91
N ALA A 606 39.71 -0.91 16.26
CA ALA A 606 40.18 -1.22 17.62
C ALA A 606 39.51 -0.31 18.66
N ARG A 607 39.40 0.99 18.36
CA ARG A 607 38.76 1.95 19.24
C ARG A 607 37.26 1.73 19.36
N ILE A 608 36.55 1.46 18.22
CA ILE A 608 35.13 1.11 18.18
C ILE A 608 34.83 -0.11 19.04
N LYS A 609 35.63 -1.19 18.91
CA LYS A 609 35.50 -2.40 19.75
C LYS A 609 35.71 -2.11 21.25
N SER A 610 36.50 -1.09 21.60
CA SER A 610 36.70 -0.70 22.99
C SER A 610 35.55 0.13 23.59
N ILE A 611 34.81 0.88 22.72
CA ILE A 611 33.67 1.73 23.13
C ILE A 611 32.38 0.91 23.14
N CYS A 612 32.08 0.26 22.03
CA CYS A 612 30.85 -0.51 21.85
C CYS A 612 31.00 -1.88 22.55
N LYS A 613 30.10 -2.16 23.49
CA LYS A 613 30.02 -3.47 24.15
C LYS A 613 29.12 -4.38 23.28
N PHE A 614 29.72 -5.02 22.29
CA PHE A 614 29.03 -5.95 21.43
C PHE A 614 28.59 -7.22 22.19
N SER A 615 27.42 -7.77 21.84
CA SER A 615 26.91 -9.01 22.46
C SER A 615 27.80 -10.22 22.17
N ASP A 616 28.31 -10.27 20.93
CA ASP A 616 29.13 -11.37 20.40
C ASP A 616 29.94 -10.91 19.18
N GLU A 617 30.80 -11.77 18.64
CA GLU A 617 31.67 -11.45 17.50
C GLU A 617 30.88 -11.31 16.19
N ALA A 618 29.74 -12.01 16.04
CA ALA A 618 28.89 -11.87 14.86
C ALA A 618 28.24 -10.48 14.81
N ASN A 619 27.72 -10.00 15.94
CA ASN A 619 27.17 -8.64 16.08
C ASN A 619 28.28 -7.58 15.82
N SER A 620 29.47 -7.75 16.41
CA SER A 620 30.63 -6.90 16.16
C SER A 620 30.96 -6.81 14.67
N THR A 621 31.06 -7.95 14.00
CA THR A 621 31.39 -8.03 12.57
C THR A 621 30.31 -7.34 11.72
N ARG A 622 29.04 -7.57 12.03
CA ARG A 622 27.91 -6.96 11.33
C ARG A 622 27.94 -5.44 11.43
N ILE A 623 28.11 -4.92 12.65
CA ILE A 623 28.12 -3.46 12.89
C ILE A 623 29.31 -2.81 12.23
N ILE A 624 30.51 -3.36 12.37
CA ILE A 624 31.72 -2.83 11.73
C ILE A 624 31.59 -2.83 10.20
N SER A 625 31.03 -3.90 9.62
CA SER A 625 30.75 -3.95 8.18
C SER A 625 29.76 -2.86 7.76
N GLY A 626 28.76 -2.59 8.58
CA GLY A 626 27.81 -1.50 8.33
C GLY A 626 28.44 -0.11 8.43
N LEU A 627 29.30 0.13 9.42
CA LEU A 627 30.03 1.40 9.54
C LEU A 627 30.97 1.62 8.32
N ARG A 628 31.56 0.54 7.81
CA ARG A 628 32.34 0.56 6.55
C ARG A 628 31.46 0.88 5.36
N TRP A 629 30.26 0.27 5.27
CA TRP A 629 29.29 0.55 4.21
C TRP A 629 28.82 2.01 4.19
N ILE A 630 28.63 2.64 5.36
CA ILE A 630 28.35 4.08 5.47
C ILE A 630 29.51 4.92 4.94
N GLY A 631 30.72 4.37 4.96
CA GLY A 631 31.94 5.04 4.53
C GLY A 631 32.74 5.71 5.66
N LEU A 632 32.45 5.39 6.94
CA LEU A 632 33.10 6.04 8.10
C LEU A 632 34.61 5.79 8.19
N PHE A 633 35.12 4.82 7.44
CA PHE A 633 36.56 4.49 7.36
C PHE A 633 37.19 5.00 6.06
N SER A 634 36.45 5.70 5.23
CA SER A 634 36.88 6.12 3.88
C SER A 634 37.63 7.44 3.92
N SER A 635 38.44 7.65 2.88
CA SER A 635 39.08 8.92 2.58
C SER A 635 38.19 9.90 1.79
N GLU A 636 36.90 9.57 1.61
CA GLU A 636 35.94 10.50 1.02
C GLU A 636 35.74 11.73 1.91
N ARG A 637 35.49 12.89 1.31
CA ARG A 637 35.18 14.12 2.06
C ARG A 637 33.85 14.01 2.74
N ALA A 638 33.78 14.38 4.01
CA ALA A 638 32.56 14.29 4.81
C ALA A 638 31.53 15.39 4.46
N ASN A 639 31.96 16.52 3.86
CA ASN A 639 31.11 17.66 3.53
C ASN A 639 30.21 18.09 4.70
N PRO A 640 30.79 18.60 5.80
CA PRO A 640 30.07 18.86 7.05
C PRO A 640 28.82 19.71 6.85
N GLN A 641 27.74 19.32 7.52
CA GLN A 641 26.47 20.05 7.55
C GLN A 641 26.20 20.55 8.98
N GLY A 642 25.77 21.80 9.12
CA GLY A 642 25.47 22.37 10.44
C GLY A 642 26.65 22.36 11.42
N ASN A 643 27.87 22.12 10.96
CA ASN A 643 29.08 21.92 11.77
C ASN A 643 28.93 20.88 12.88
N ASN A 644 28.02 19.92 12.76
CA ASN A 644 27.81 18.85 13.74
C ASN A 644 27.79 17.45 13.09
N LEU A 645 27.97 16.43 13.95
CA LEU A 645 28.06 15.05 13.47
C LEU A 645 26.72 14.48 13.01
N LEU A 646 25.62 14.79 13.72
CA LEU A 646 24.29 14.31 13.40
C LEU A 646 23.84 14.72 11.98
N ASP A 647 23.97 16.02 11.66
CA ASP A 647 23.52 16.53 10.37
C ASP A 647 24.46 16.06 9.24
N THR A 648 25.78 15.97 9.51
CA THR A 648 26.75 15.46 8.54
C THR A 648 26.51 13.98 8.22
N LEU A 649 26.31 13.14 9.24
CA LEU A 649 25.98 11.72 9.06
C LEU A 649 24.57 11.54 8.45
N GLY A 650 23.59 12.35 8.90
CA GLY A 650 22.24 12.36 8.37
C GLY A 650 22.20 12.58 6.87
N ASN A 651 22.92 13.58 6.35
CA ASN A 651 23.04 13.84 4.91
C ASN A 651 23.70 12.67 4.14
N ARG A 652 24.72 12.04 4.73
CA ARG A 652 25.35 10.83 4.14
C ARG A 652 24.34 9.68 4.06
N LEU A 653 23.62 9.42 5.14
CA LEU A 653 22.63 8.33 5.22
C LEU A 653 21.42 8.60 4.31
N GLU A 654 20.97 9.85 4.16
CA GLU A 654 19.91 10.22 3.22
C GLU A 654 20.25 9.79 1.80
N ASN A 655 21.48 10.03 1.36
CA ASN A 655 21.92 9.63 0.03
C ASN A 655 22.03 8.11 -0.16
N LEU A 656 22.46 7.39 0.89
CA LEU A 656 22.64 5.92 0.85
C LEU A 656 21.35 5.14 1.04
N MET A 657 20.34 5.71 1.72
CA MET A 657 19.13 5.02 2.14
C MET A 657 17.85 5.66 1.61
N LYS A 658 17.95 6.41 0.50
CA LYS A 658 16.77 6.85 -0.26
C LYS A 658 16.10 5.65 -0.94
N TYR A 659 14.82 5.79 -1.25
CA TYR A 659 14.12 4.83 -2.10
C TYR A 659 14.54 5.04 -3.55
N GLU A 660 14.91 3.97 -4.23
CA GLU A 660 15.17 3.96 -5.67
C GLU A 660 13.86 3.74 -6.45
N PRO A 661 13.83 4.09 -7.74
CA PRO A 661 12.65 3.82 -8.58
C PRO A 661 12.23 2.34 -8.54
N GLY A 662 10.97 2.08 -8.28
CA GLY A 662 10.43 0.72 -8.14
C GLY A 662 10.49 0.13 -6.73
N GLU A 663 11.20 0.76 -5.80
CA GLU A 663 11.18 0.35 -4.40
C GLU A 663 9.94 0.91 -3.68
N ARG A 664 9.48 0.17 -2.68
CA ARG A 664 8.32 0.55 -1.87
C ARG A 664 8.62 0.53 -0.38
N ASP A 665 7.87 1.33 0.35
CA ASP A 665 7.84 1.31 1.81
C ASP A 665 6.72 0.42 2.34
N LEU A 666 6.78 0.15 3.63
CA LEU A 666 5.80 -0.58 4.42
C LEU A 666 5.40 0.27 5.61
N ILE A 667 4.11 0.41 5.85
CA ILE A 667 3.58 0.86 7.14
C ILE A 667 3.04 -0.35 7.88
N MET A 668 3.53 -0.53 9.09
CA MET A 668 3.06 -1.52 10.05
C MET A 668 2.60 -0.81 11.32
N LEU A 669 1.32 -0.88 11.66
CA LEU A 669 0.75 -0.37 12.90
C LEU A 669 -0.02 -1.49 13.57
N GLN A 670 0.23 -1.75 14.86
CA GLN A 670 -0.57 -2.71 15.62
C GLN A 670 -0.92 -2.16 16.99
N HIS A 671 -2.21 -2.22 17.32
CA HIS A 671 -2.70 -2.17 18.69
C HIS A 671 -2.87 -3.57 19.24
N LYS A 672 -2.57 -3.74 20.53
CA LYS A 672 -2.83 -4.95 21.29
C LYS A 672 -3.46 -4.56 22.61
N PHE A 673 -4.68 -5.06 22.85
CA PHE A 673 -5.46 -4.82 24.06
C PHE A 673 -5.55 -6.11 24.85
N TYR A 674 -5.25 -6.05 26.13
CA TYR A 674 -5.51 -7.13 27.09
C TYR A 674 -6.77 -6.75 27.85
N VAL A 675 -7.83 -7.49 27.63
CA VAL A 675 -9.18 -7.21 28.11
C VAL A 675 -9.54 -8.19 29.22
N GLU A 676 -10.08 -7.69 30.32
CA GLU A 676 -10.72 -8.47 31.38
C GLU A 676 -12.23 -8.28 31.29
N TRP A 677 -12.98 -9.34 31.08
CA TRP A 677 -14.44 -9.32 30.99
C TRP A 677 -15.10 -9.43 32.37
N GLN A 678 -16.40 -9.12 32.49
CA GLN A 678 -17.15 -9.15 33.74
C GLN A 678 -17.18 -10.53 34.39
N ASP A 679 -17.10 -11.59 33.63
CA ASP A 679 -17.06 -13.00 34.12
C ASP A 679 -15.65 -13.41 34.55
N GLY A 680 -14.69 -12.54 34.55
CA GLY A 680 -13.30 -12.79 34.90
C GLY A 680 -12.47 -13.45 33.80
N THR A 681 -13.00 -13.65 32.61
CA THR A 681 -12.22 -14.16 31.48
C THR A 681 -11.30 -13.07 30.90
N GLU A 682 -10.12 -13.48 30.43
CA GLU A 682 -9.17 -12.59 29.79
C GLU A 682 -9.13 -12.87 28.30
N GLN A 683 -8.99 -11.80 27.49
CA GLN A 683 -8.93 -11.87 26.04
C GLN A 683 -7.89 -10.90 25.50
N ILE A 684 -7.24 -11.27 24.42
CA ILE A 684 -6.33 -10.37 23.70
C ILE A 684 -6.96 -9.99 22.37
N LEU A 685 -7.17 -8.69 22.17
CA LEU A 685 -7.64 -8.14 20.91
C LEU A 685 -6.47 -7.44 20.20
N THR A 686 -6.43 -7.53 18.89
CA THR A 686 -5.45 -6.80 18.05
C THR A 686 -6.14 -6.09 16.93
N SER A 687 -5.65 -4.88 16.60
CA SER A 687 -5.99 -4.14 15.39
C SER A 687 -4.70 -3.86 14.63
N THR A 688 -4.59 -4.32 13.39
CA THR A 688 -3.32 -4.26 12.63
C THR A 688 -3.54 -3.64 11.25
N LEU A 689 -2.72 -2.64 10.91
CA LEU A 689 -2.55 -2.12 9.56
C LEU A 689 -1.21 -2.61 9.00
N GLU A 690 -1.26 -3.31 7.88
CA GLU A 690 -0.11 -3.63 7.04
C GLU A 690 -0.42 -3.09 5.64
N THR A 691 0.32 -2.08 5.21
CA THR A 691 0.13 -1.49 3.88
C THR A 691 1.45 -1.11 3.25
N TYR A 692 1.53 -1.31 1.95
CA TYR A 692 2.73 -1.07 1.14
C TYR A 692 2.54 0.11 0.19
N GLY A 693 3.62 0.82 -0.07
CA GLY A 693 3.65 1.80 -1.14
C GLY A 693 3.55 1.15 -2.52
N SER A 694 3.04 1.88 -3.48
CA SER A 694 2.94 1.42 -4.87
C SER A 694 4.25 1.67 -5.64
N PRO A 695 4.84 0.67 -6.30
CA PRO A 695 5.94 0.90 -7.23
C PRO A 695 5.53 1.90 -8.31
N GLY A 696 6.23 3.03 -8.43
CA GLY A 696 5.87 4.11 -9.38
C GLY A 696 4.66 4.97 -9.00
N GLY A 697 4.00 4.71 -7.85
CA GLY A 697 2.91 5.49 -7.29
C GLY A 697 3.30 6.21 -5.99
N HIS A 698 2.37 6.33 -5.07
CA HIS A 698 2.61 6.94 -3.76
C HIS A 698 3.24 5.95 -2.78
N SER A 699 4.10 6.45 -1.90
CA SER A 699 4.57 5.67 -0.75
C SER A 699 3.43 5.42 0.24
N ALA A 700 3.51 4.31 0.99
CA ALA A 700 2.55 4.00 2.06
C ALA A 700 2.53 5.13 3.10
N MET A 701 3.69 5.68 3.47
CA MET A 701 3.79 6.83 4.37
C MET A 701 3.03 8.05 3.82
N ALA A 702 3.16 8.35 2.53
CA ALA A 702 2.48 9.50 1.93
C ALA A 702 0.95 9.34 1.95
N VAL A 703 0.46 8.14 1.68
CA VAL A 703 -0.98 7.82 1.67
C VAL A 703 -1.54 7.84 3.09
N THR A 704 -0.90 7.15 4.03
CA THR A 704 -1.39 7.01 5.42
C THR A 704 -1.33 8.31 6.23
N VAL A 705 -0.64 9.33 5.76
CA VAL A 705 -0.62 10.67 6.38
C VAL A 705 -1.47 11.67 5.58
N GLY A 706 -1.27 11.72 4.26
CA GLY A 706 -1.91 12.75 3.42
C GLY A 706 -3.40 12.54 3.22
N VAL A 707 -3.83 11.29 3.04
CA VAL A 707 -5.26 10.96 2.81
C VAL A 707 -6.10 11.20 4.06
N PRO A 708 -5.74 10.74 5.28
CA PRO A 708 -6.49 11.06 6.49
C PRO A 708 -6.63 12.58 6.74
N ALA A 709 -5.56 13.35 6.52
CA ALA A 709 -5.61 14.81 6.64
C ALA A 709 -6.61 15.44 5.66
N ALA A 710 -6.67 14.93 4.43
CA ALA A 710 -7.62 15.39 3.43
C ALA A 710 -9.06 14.98 3.77
N ILE A 711 -9.28 13.75 4.26
CA ILE A 711 -10.59 13.28 4.74
C ILE A 711 -11.11 14.20 5.84
N ALA A 712 -10.28 14.50 6.84
CA ALA A 712 -10.65 15.41 7.92
C ALA A 712 -11.00 16.81 7.40
N GLY A 713 -10.20 17.34 6.48
CA GLY A 713 -10.48 18.61 5.84
C GLY A 713 -11.83 18.61 5.13
N GLN A 714 -12.15 17.55 4.40
CA GLN A 714 -13.43 17.40 3.70
C GLN A 714 -14.60 17.25 4.68
N LEU A 715 -14.47 16.47 5.74
CA LEU A 715 -15.51 16.30 6.76
C LEU A 715 -15.83 17.62 7.50
N ILE A 716 -14.83 18.47 7.73
CA ILE A 716 -15.04 19.81 8.29
C ILE A 716 -15.77 20.71 7.27
N LEU A 717 -15.35 20.72 6.03
CA LEU A 717 -16.00 21.48 4.94
C LEU A 717 -17.44 21.03 4.69
N ASP A 718 -17.74 19.77 4.89
CA ASP A 718 -19.09 19.18 4.75
C ASP A 718 -19.97 19.41 6.00
N GLY A 719 -19.41 19.99 7.08
CA GLY A 719 -20.13 20.23 8.32
C GLY A 719 -20.43 18.96 9.13
N VAL A 720 -19.66 17.90 8.94
CA VAL A 720 -19.75 16.65 9.71
C VAL A 720 -18.98 16.80 11.04
N ILE A 721 -17.77 17.34 10.99
CA ILE A 721 -16.99 17.70 12.18
C ILE A 721 -17.12 19.21 12.38
N THR A 722 -17.80 19.61 13.46
CA THR A 722 -18.17 21.02 13.72
C THR A 722 -17.74 21.53 15.09
N THR A 723 -17.19 20.69 15.96
CA THR A 723 -16.79 21.05 17.33
C THR A 723 -15.68 22.11 17.30
N PRO A 724 -15.93 23.36 17.74
CA PRO A 724 -14.94 24.42 17.66
C PRO A 724 -13.90 24.31 18.79
N GLY A 725 -12.69 24.75 18.51
CA GLY A 725 -11.56 24.73 19.43
C GLY A 725 -10.37 24.02 18.82
N VAL A 726 -9.29 23.83 19.61
CA VAL A 726 -8.11 23.04 19.23
C VAL A 726 -8.29 21.65 19.83
N ILE A 727 -8.59 20.67 18.97
CA ILE A 727 -9.03 19.33 19.35
C ILE A 727 -8.21 18.24 18.64
N ALA A 728 -8.31 17.01 19.15
CA ALA A 728 -7.71 15.82 18.56
C ALA A 728 -8.73 14.66 18.54
N PRO A 729 -8.53 13.59 17.76
CA PRO A 729 -9.51 12.51 17.57
C PRO A 729 -9.51 11.51 18.74
N TYR A 730 -9.92 11.97 19.91
CA TYR A 730 -9.96 11.15 21.13
C TYR A 730 -11.37 10.68 21.51
N THR A 731 -12.37 11.02 20.73
CA THR A 731 -13.77 10.69 20.98
C THR A 731 -14.42 10.07 19.74
N GLU A 732 -15.40 9.18 19.94
CA GLU A 732 -16.00 8.41 18.84
C GLU A 732 -16.77 9.29 17.84
N ASP A 733 -17.34 10.40 18.25
CA ASP A 733 -18.02 11.36 17.38
C ASP A 733 -17.08 12.01 16.34
N ILE A 734 -15.78 12.15 16.67
CA ILE A 734 -14.74 12.58 15.73
C ILE A 734 -14.14 11.38 14.99
N CYS A 735 -13.87 10.28 15.71
CA CYS A 735 -13.20 9.10 15.15
C CYS A 735 -14.07 8.34 14.14
N ALA A 736 -15.37 8.14 14.39
CA ALA A 736 -16.22 7.30 13.53
C ALA A 736 -16.32 7.83 12.09
N PRO A 737 -16.59 9.10 11.80
CA PRO A 737 -16.63 9.59 10.42
C PRO A 737 -15.25 9.56 9.74
N LEU A 738 -14.16 9.81 10.49
CA LEU A 738 -12.79 9.69 9.98
C LEU A 738 -12.47 8.24 9.63
N ARG A 739 -12.80 7.29 10.51
CA ARG A 739 -12.58 5.85 10.32
C ARG A 739 -13.33 5.35 9.08
N ALA A 740 -14.61 5.69 8.94
CA ALA A 740 -15.36 5.35 7.72
C ALA A 740 -14.71 5.91 6.44
N GLY A 741 -14.15 7.12 6.52
CA GLY A 741 -13.43 7.72 5.41
C GLY A 741 -12.15 6.95 5.05
N VAL A 742 -11.33 6.58 6.02
CA VAL A 742 -10.06 5.86 5.77
C VAL A 742 -10.29 4.40 5.38
N GLU A 743 -11.35 3.75 5.89
CA GLU A 743 -11.75 2.40 5.47
C GLU A 743 -12.16 2.37 3.98
N ASN A 744 -12.87 3.40 3.51
CA ASN A 744 -13.21 3.55 2.09
C ASN A 744 -11.99 3.75 1.18
N GLU A 745 -10.84 4.14 1.73
CA GLU A 745 -9.57 4.29 1.02
C GLU A 745 -8.65 3.05 1.21
N GLY A 746 -9.16 1.96 1.78
CA GLY A 746 -8.39 0.75 2.02
C GLY A 746 -7.34 0.87 3.14
N LEU A 747 -7.48 1.87 4.02
CA LEU A 747 -6.57 2.11 5.15
C LEU A 747 -7.14 1.59 6.48
N GLY A 748 -8.11 0.67 6.41
CA GLY A 748 -8.72 0.05 7.59
C GLY A 748 -7.76 -0.91 8.29
N LEU A 749 -7.80 -0.96 9.63
CA LEU A 749 -7.07 -1.95 10.41
C LEU A 749 -7.85 -3.27 10.49
N ILE A 750 -7.13 -4.39 10.41
CA ILE A 750 -7.70 -5.72 10.56
C ILE A 750 -7.73 -6.09 12.06
N GLU A 751 -8.91 -6.36 12.58
CA GLU A 751 -9.12 -6.73 13.97
C GLU A 751 -9.15 -8.25 14.14
N ARG A 752 -8.49 -8.75 15.18
CA ARG A 752 -8.46 -10.19 15.51
C ARG A 752 -8.51 -10.40 17.01
N VAL A 753 -9.08 -11.55 17.39
CA VAL A 753 -8.99 -12.12 18.73
C VAL A 753 -7.87 -13.15 18.73
N LEU A 754 -6.95 -13.07 19.71
CA LEU A 754 -5.83 -14.02 19.85
C LEU A 754 -6.13 -15.06 20.94
#